data_2d724ff3735db3c8e7487fd4f0fe8791
#
_entry.id   2d724ff3735db3c8e7487fd4f0fe8791
#
_cell.length_a   1.000
_cell.length_b   1.000
_cell.length_c   1.000
_cell.angle_alpha   90.00
_cell.angle_beta   90.00
_cell.angle_gamma   90.00
#
_symmetry.space_group_name_H-M   'P 1'
#
loop_
_entity.id
_entity.type
_entity.pdbx_description
1 polymer ?
#
loop_
_entity_poly.entity_id
_entity_poly.type
_entity_poly.pdbx_seq_one_letter_code
_entity_poly.pdbx_strand_id
1 'polypeptide(L)'
;DVIANYSGLVSKDIATRYYNYNNRDKKPDDKTKPVLLTPKPVTLEKINILEPDEYTGISILSEYTVTEKADGERLLMFIDNAGYVYLIDNTYKVIDTGLRSTKELYNSLIDGEYISCEKRLDKSNVGLFAAFDMYYYGGKKITSLPLIEDEAKEDSRYKYLVSSGKYIKSRDEGNSIDYIVKEHLYTDSILKDCDNILKNGSKYPYSIDGLIFTPAKLALYSYYSNKPVEITERVKWDRVFKWKPPEQNSIDFLAKFGKVITVDGEKYREMFLHVGYNAKHYDKYTINNALRELYDVEYKKLNKEQSGKYSLKLFKPNNYYAEGIEKSYIKLNARDEARCESGELIDGDKIIEYRYLLDENIKPSMRWIPMRLREDKMRIYNTGEISKTANDYSVAINIWSSIHNPVTESIIRGKAPILKMDAGNELLQSDDVYYSRKINRDGLLSVNMQQFHNICIKNMLYSKQKYRGSLLELACGEGGDMNRWINNDYRFVLGIDYVKHGIYNTDSGAYSRLIGKKDDYNNKGGGGHGGNKFKKFPLQFPDIVYAAGDCSKPIMNGECSLSIDDEESANIIQLVLNKRGGNIPAHYKNVAGRGANGFDVCACMFAIHYFFENEEKINTFLNNVSSMLKVGGTFICTFMDGKSVVGAINANGGDMVEGRKKLNKRVEDKGVPLWAIIRRYEAESGGSGEKDFNKKVDVYIEATKKFIPEFIVDFDVLIRKCKEYNIELVESELFSQSFNKIKARYTDPNVKKNNIYNIISDLDKEEELKQFSFFNRWCIFKKV
;
A
#
# COMPACT_ATOMS: atom_id res chain seq x y z
N ASP A 1 6.55 -28.87 22.60
CA ASP A 1 7.53 -29.44 21.68
C ASP A 1 7.09 -29.40 20.21
N VAL A 2 5.81 -29.60 19.88
CA VAL A 2 5.28 -29.49 18.50
C VAL A 2 5.58 -28.10 17.92
N ILE A 3 5.33 -27.05 18.67
CA ILE A 3 5.59 -25.66 18.22
C ILE A 3 7.09 -25.38 18.09
N ALA A 4 7.93 -25.97 18.92
CA ALA A 4 9.38 -25.85 18.78
C ALA A 4 9.86 -26.52 17.49
N ASN A 5 9.34 -27.71 17.17
CA ASN A 5 9.65 -28.43 15.93
C ASN A 5 9.15 -27.67 14.69
N TYR A 6 7.92 -27.16 14.72
CA TYR A 6 7.37 -26.26 13.69
C TYR A 6 8.28 -25.03 13.49
N SER A 7 8.63 -24.35 14.57
CA SER A 7 9.46 -23.16 14.53
C SER A 7 10.85 -23.44 14.00
N GLY A 8 11.43 -24.60 14.33
CA GLY A 8 12.71 -25.07 13.79
C GLY A 8 12.66 -25.35 12.29
N LEU A 9 11.52 -25.78 11.77
CA LEU A 9 11.31 -25.99 10.34
C LEU A 9 11.18 -24.67 9.58
N VAL A 10 10.37 -23.73 10.09
CA VAL A 10 9.98 -22.53 9.35
C VAL A 10 11.04 -21.44 9.40
N SER A 11 11.62 -21.13 10.55
CA SER A 11 12.77 -20.23 10.67
C SER A 11 13.33 -20.17 12.10
N LYS A 12 14.65 -20.00 12.26
CA LYS A 12 15.28 -19.76 13.57
C LYS A 12 14.75 -18.50 14.26
N ASP A 13 14.43 -17.46 13.49
CA ASP A 13 13.91 -16.20 14.01
C ASP A 13 12.49 -16.37 14.60
N ILE A 14 11.65 -17.16 13.96
CA ILE A 14 10.30 -17.49 14.46
C ILE A 14 10.41 -18.34 15.74
N ALA A 15 11.31 -19.31 15.79
CA ALA A 15 11.59 -20.11 16.99
C ALA A 15 12.04 -19.24 18.16
N THR A 16 12.95 -18.29 17.91
CA THR A 16 13.46 -17.36 18.92
C THR A 16 12.37 -16.43 19.42
N ARG A 17 11.52 -15.92 18.54
CA ARG A 17 10.35 -15.10 18.91
C ARG A 17 9.36 -15.87 19.76
N TYR A 18 9.04 -17.10 19.38
CA TYR A 18 8.14 -17.97 20.14
C TYR A 18 8.70 -18.32 21.52
N TYR A 19 9.98 -18.68 21.63
CA TYR A 19 10.66 -18.93 22.88
C TYR A 19 10.62 -17.70 23.79
N ASN A 20 10.92 -16.52 23.25
CA ASN A 20 10.86 -15.25 23.96
C ASN A 20 9.42 -14.88 24.37
N TYR A 21 8.40 -15.24 23.56
CA TYR A 21 6.99 -15.03 23.85
C TYR A 21 6.54 -15.85 25.07
N ASN A 22 6.86 -17.13 25.11
CA ASN A 22 6.43 -18.04 26.19
C ASN A 22 7.20 -17.86 27.51
N ASN A 23 8.38 -17.28 27.49
CA ASN A 23 9.24 -17.12 28.68
C ASN A 23 9.18 -15.70 29.28
N ARG A 24 8.18 -14.90 28.97
CA ARG A 24 8.08 -13.52 29.49
C ARG A 24 6.99 -13.36 30.54
N ASP A 25 7.39 -12.78 31.68
CA ASP A 25 6.49 -12.26 32.73
C ASP A 25 5.80 -10.93 32.34
N LYS A 26 6.05 -10.39 31.13
CA LYS A 26 5.49 -9.12 30.66
C LYS A 26 4.64 -9.33 29.42
N LYS A 27 3.51 -8.58 29.31
CA LYS A 27 2.66 -8.57 28.10
C LYS A 27 3.51 -8.32 26.85
N PRO A 28 3.47 -9.21 25.84
CA PRO A 28 4.25 -9.06 24.63
C PRO A 28 3.75 -7.87 23.81
N ASP A 29 4.68 -7.08 23.28
CA ASP A 29 4.36 -6.13 22.21
C ASP A 29 4.13 -6.87 20.88
N ASP A 30 3.50 -6.20 19.89
CA ASP A 30 3.17 -6.83 18.61
C ASP A 30 4.39 -7.31 17.82
N LYS A 31 5.58 -6.80 18.12
CA LYS A 31 6.85 -7.19 17.48
C LYS A 31 7.41 -8.54 17.95
N THR A 32 6.86 -9.07 19.05
CA THR A 32 7.35 -10.32 19.67
C THR A 32 6.42 -11.50 19.43
N LYS A 33 5.26 -11.29 18.77
CA LYS A 33 4.34 -12.38 18.44
C LYS A 33 4.91 -13.26 17.34
N PRO A 34 4.78 -14.59 17.48
CA PRO A 34 5.21 -15.50 16.42
C PRO A 34 4.39 -15.30 15.14
N VAL A 35 4.97 -15.65 13.99
CA VAL A 35 4.32 -15.52 12.68
C VAL A 35 3.93 -16.90 12.16
N LEU A 36 2.64 -17.08 11.82
CA LEU A 36 2.19 -18.25 11.09
C LEU A 36 2.30 -18.01 9.59
N LEU A 37 2.78 -19.03 8.88
CA LEU A 37 2.91 -19.00 7.43
C LEU A 37 1.52 -19.22 6.77
N THR A 38 0.68 -18.18 6.83
CA THR A 38 -0.68 -18.22 6.26
C THR A 38 -0.94 -16.96 5.45
N PRO A 39 -0.72 -16.96 4.13
CA PRO A 39 -1.01 -15.81 3.28
C PRO A 39 -2.50 -15.45 3.35
N LYS A 40 -2.80 -14.21 3.78
CA LYS A 40 -4.19 -13.74 3.89
C LYS A 40 -4.68 -13.21 2.56
N PRO A 41 -5.81 -13.72 2.01
CA PRO A 41 -6.41 -13.19 0.80
C PRO A 41 -6.99 -11.80 1.02
N VAL A 42 -7.04 -11.01 -0.05
CA VAL A 42 -7.77 -9.74 -0.14
C VAL A 42 -9.12 -9.95 -0.82
N THR A 43 -10.05 -9.02 -0.63
CA THR A 43 -11.34 -9.06 -1.32
C THR A 43 -11.14 -8.84 -2.82
N LEU A 44 -11.83 -9.63 -3.63
CA LEU A 44 -11.86 -9.46 -5.08
C LEU A 44 -12.70 -8.23 -5.42
N GLU A 45 -12.13 -7.32 -6.20
CA GLU A 45 -12.79 -6.09 -6.67
C GLU A 45 -12.99 -6.14 -8.19
N LYS A 46 -13.87 -5.28 -8.73
CA LYS A 46 -14.14 -5.20 -10.17
C LYS A 46 -12.88 -5.01 -11.01
N ILE A 47 -11.92 -4.24 -10.50
CA ILE A 47 -10.63 -4.02 -11.17
C ILE A 47 -9.85 -5.32 -11.39
N ASN A 48 -10.06 -6.33 -10.55
CA ASN A 48 -9.39 -7.62 -10.65
C ASN A 48 -10.08 -8.59 -11.64
N ILE A 49 -11.15 -8.18 -12.31
CA ILE A 49 -11.89 -8.96 -13.31
C ILE A 49 -11.87 -8.27 -14.67
N LEU A 50 -11.19 -7.16 -14.80
CA LEU A 50 -11.01 -6.49 -16.08
C LEU A 50 -10.15 -7.36 -17.00
N GLU A 51 -10.30 -7.17 -18.33
CA GLU A 51 -9.36 -7.78 -19.28
C GLU A 51 -7.92 -7.48 -18.86
N PRO A 52 -7.03 -8.47 -18.88
CA PRO A 52 -5.66 -8.28 -18.43
C PRO A 52 -5.00 -7.18 -19.23
N ASP A 53 -4.73 -6.07 -18.58
CA ASP A 53 -3.84 -5.04 -19.08
C ASP A 53 -2.43 -5.32 -18.55
N GLU A 54 -1.47 -5.38 -19.46
CA GLU A 54 -0.08 -5.69 -19.14
C GLU A 54 0.55 -4.71 -18.13
N TYR A 55 -0.05 -3.52 -17.95
CA TYR A 55 0.52 -2.44 -17.16
C TYR A 55 -0.15 -2.20 -15.81
N THR A 56 -1.46 -2.23 -15.76
CA THR A 56 -2.20 -1.55 -14.68
C THR A 56 -2.96 -2.46 -13.74
N GLY A 57 -3.16 -3.72 -14.04
CA GLY A 57 -4.05 -4.55 -13.25
C GLY A 57 -3.57 -5.96 -13.00
N ILE A 58 -3.86 -6.46 -11.79
CA ILE A 58 -3.85 -7.88 -11.51
C ILE A 58 -5.26 -8.37 -11.83
N SER A 59 -5.38 -9.09 -12.94
CA SER A 59 -6.64 -9.71 -13.32
C SER A 59 -6.63 -11.20 -13.02
N ILE A 60 -7.71 -11.70 -12.41
CA ILE A 60 -7.90 -13.16 -12.24
C ILE A 60 -8.11 -13.87 -13.57
N LEU A 61 -8.38 -13.15 -14.65
CA LEU A 61 -8.57 -13.72 -15.99
C LEU A 61 -7.26 -14.24 -16.61
N SER A 62 -6.12 -13.99 -15.97
CA SER A 62 -4.82 -14.43 -16.44
C SER A 62 -4.02 -15.12 -15.34
N GLU A 63 -3.66 -16.39 -15.56
CA GLU A 63 -2.75 -17.17 -14.70
C GLU A 63 -3.20 -17.36 -13.24
N TYR A 64 -4.51 -17.52 -13.02
CA TYR A 64 -5.09 -17.81 -11.71
C TYR A 64 -5.79 -19.17 -11.70
N THR A 65 -5.67 -19.87 -10.56
CA THR A 65 -6.53 -20.99 -10.19
C THR A 65 -7.73 -20.50 -9.41
N VAL A 66 -8.80 -21.25 -9.43
CA VAL A 66 -9.94 -21.05 -8.54
C VAL A 66 -10.27 -22.32 -7.77
N THR A 67 -10.60 -22.16 -6.49
CA THR A 67 -11.13 -23.20 -5.62
C THR A 67 -12.30 -22.67 -4.81
N GLU A 68 -13.17 -23.56 -4.34
CA GLU A 68 -14.28 -23.17 -3.46
C GLU A 68 -13.76 -22.62 -2.14
N LYS A 69 -14.48 -21.68 -1.57
CA LYS A 69 -14.23 -21.17 -0.23
C LYS A 69 -15.09 -21.92 0.79
N ALA A 70 -14.46 -22.83 1.52
CA ALA A 70 -15.12 -23.59 2.59
C ALA A 70 -15.48 -22.70 3.78
N ASP A 71 -16.61 -22.94 4.44
CA ASP A 71 -16.99 -22.30 5.70
C ASP A 71 -16.41 -23.10 6.89
N GLY A 72 -15.13 -22.90 7.14
CA GLY A 72 -14.39 -23.57 8.22
C GLY A 72 -13.52 -22.64 9.03
N GLU A 73 -12.52 -23.21 9.66
CA GLU A 73 -11.43 -22.51 10.36
C GLU A 73 -10.10 -22.81 9.67
N ARG A 74 -9.38 -21.78 9.23
CA ARG A 74 -8.09 -21.96 8.61
C ARG A 74 -7.03 -22.33 9.62
N LEU A 75 -6.43 -23.52 9.48
CA LEU A 75 -5.40 -24.09 10.33
C LEU A 75 -4.20 -24.55 9.48
N LEU A 76 -3.02 -24.59 10.10
CA LEU A 76 -1.84 -25.25 9.51
C LEU A 76 -1.76 -26.69 10.00
N MET A 77 -1.63 -27.65 9.07
CA MET A 77 -1.31 -29.03 9.39
C MET A 77 0.21 -29.20 9.39
N PHE A 78 0.77 -29.54 10.53
CA PHE A 78 2.19 -29.81 10.71
C PHE A 78 2.41 -31.30 10.95
N ILE A 79 3.31 -31.89 10.21
CA ILE A 79 3.74 -33.30 10.33
C ILE A 79 5.16 -33.27 10.92
N ASP A 80 5.33 -33.88 12.08
CA ASP A 80 6.60 -33.88 12.78
C ASP A 80 7.62 -34.91 12.20
N ASN A 81 8.79 -34.96 12.79
CA ASN A 81 9.87 -35.86 12.39
C ASN A 81 9.63 -37.34 12.76
N ALA A 82 8.58 -37.65 13.49
CA ALA A 82 8.12 -38.99 13.83
C ALA A 82 6.86 -39.40 13.05
N GLY A 83 6.28 -38.50 12.24
CA GLY A 83 5.11 -38.72 11.42
C GLY A 83 3.78 -38.48 12.12
N TYR A 84 3.77 -37.90 13.32
CA TYR A 84 2.52 -37.46 13.94
C TYR A 84 2.00 -36.18 13.27
N VAL A 85 0.68 -36.10 13.11
CA VAL A 85 0.01 -35.02 12.39
C VAL A 85 -0.78 -34.14 13.35
N TYR A 86 -0.47 -32.86 13.37
CA TYR A 86 -1.07 -31.88 14.26
C TYR A 86 -1.69 -30.74 13.46
N LEU A 87 -2.77 -30.13 13.99
CA LEU A 87 -3.26 -28.85 13.50
C LEU A 87 -2.80 -27.72 14.45
N ILE A 88 -2.40 -26.60 13.89
CA ILE A 88 -1.94 -25.40 14.61
C ILE A 88 -2.81 -24.22 14.21
N ASP A 89 -3.46 -23.59 15.20
CA ASP A 89 -4.27 -22.40 14.97
C ASP A 89 -3.45 -21.10 15.05
N ASN A 90 -4.11 -19.98 14.79
CA ASN A 90 -3.48 -18.65 14.79
C ASN A 90 -3.10 -18.14 16.20
N THR A 91 -3.43 -18.88 17.24
CA THR A 91 -3.02 -18.64 18.64
C THR A 91 -1.94 -19.60 19.11
N TYR A 92 -1.46 -20.49 18.25
CA TYR A 92 -0.50 -21.59 18.50
C TYR A 92 -1.07 -22.70 19.38
N LYS A 93 -2.39 -22.82 19.47
CA LYS A 93 -3.02 -24.03 20.03
C LYS A 93 -2.77 -25.20 19.09
N VAL A 94 -2.32 -26.30 19.65
CA VAL A 94 -2.03 -27.55 18.94
C VAL A 94 -3.14 -28.55 19.19
N ILE A 95 -3.61 -29.17 18.12
CA ILE A 95 -4.64 -30.23 18.14
C ILE A 95 -4.04 -31.48 17.53
N ASP A 96 -4.04 -32.60 18.25
CA ASP A 96 -3.69 -33.91 17.68
C ASP A 96 -4.84 -34.38 16.80
N THR A 97 -4.53 -34.74 15.57
CA THR A 97 -5.54 -35.12 14.57
C THR A 97 -5.94 -36.61 14.63
N GLY A 98 -5.19 -37.43 15.36
CA GLY A 98 -5.32 -38.89 15.28
C GLY A 98 -4.77 -39.50 13.97
N LEU A 99 -4.21 -38.67 13.08
CA LEU A 99 -3.56 -39.12 11.84
C LEU A 99 -2.07 -39.41 12.03
N ARG A 100 -1.52 -40.19 11.13
CA ARG A 100 -0.08 -40.48 11.01
C ARG A 100 0.35 -40.49 9.55
N SER A 101 1.58 -40.05 9.30
CA SER A 101 2.17 -40.08 7.97
C SER A 101 3.30 -41.09 7.85
N THR A 102 3.63 -41.42 6.61
CA THR A 102 4.87 -42.15 6.27
C THR A 102 6.05 -41.18 6.18
N LYS A 103 7.28 -41.73 6.03
CA LYS A 103 8.55 -40.96 6.07
C LYS A 103 8.64 -39.87 5.01
N GLU A 104 7.93 -40.03 3.90
CA GLU A 104 7.89 -39.08 2.80
C GLU A 104 7.42 -37.68 3.22
N LEU A 105 6.56 -37.62 4.25
CA LEU A 105 5.98 -36.35 4.73
C LEU A 105 6.56 -35.89 6.06
N TYR A 106 7.58 -36.53 6.60
CA TYR A 106 8.19 -36.04 7.85
C TYR A 106 8.70 -34.60 7.68
N ASN A 107 8.44 -33.75 8.66
CA ASN A 107 8.74 -32.31 8.62
C ASN A 107 8.04 -31.60 7.45
N SER A 108 6.77 -31.87 7.25
CA SER A 108 5.95 -31.19 6.23
C SER A 108 4.97 -30.19 6.84
N LEU A 109 4.60 -29.19 6.04
CA LEU A 109 3.67 -28.13 6.43
C LEU A 109 2.65 -27.89 5.33
N ILE A 110 1.37 -28.08 5.66
CA ILE A 110 0.22 -28.00 4.75
C ILE A 110 -0.74 -26.93 5.27
N ASP A 111 -1.26 -26.09 4.36
CA ASP A 111 -2.28 -25.09 4.66
C ASP A 111 -3.66 -25.62 4.25
N GLY A 112 -4.66 -25.40 5.08
CA GLY A 112 -5.99 -25.91 4.84
C GLY A 112 -7.07 -25.29 5.71
N GLU A 113 -8.29 -25.73 5.44
CA GLU A 113 -9.48 -25.35 6.20
C GLU A 113 -9.95 -26.55 7.03
N TYR A 114 -10.13 -26.36 8.33
CA TYR A 114 -10.72 -27.35 9.20
C TYR A 114 -12.22 -27.12 9.32
N ILE A 115 -12.99 -28.15 9.04
CA ILE A 115 -14.44 -28.17 9.12
C ILE A 115 -14.83 -29.10 10.29
N SER A 116 -15.47 -28.55 11.31
CA SER A 116 -15.95 -29.36 12.43
C SER A 116 -17.05 -30.34 11.99
N CYS A 117 -17.22 -31.43 12.72
CA CYS A 117 -18.25 -32.43 12.40
C CYS A 117 -19.66 -31.82 12.33
N GLU A 118 -19.95 -30.81 13.14
CA GLU A 118 -21.24 -30.10 13.15
C GLU A 118 -21.52 -29.33 11.86
N LYS A 119 -20.47 -28.88 11.15
CA LYS A 119 -20.56 -28.17 9.88
C LYS A 119 -20.49 -29.06 8.63
N ARG A 120 -20.34 -30.37 8.83
CA ARG A 120 -20.29 -31.33 7.74
C ARG A 120 -21.69 -31.66 7.19
N LEU A 121 -21.82 -31.57 5.88
CA LEU A 121 -23.08 -31.87 5.17
C LEU A 121 -23.27 -33.37 4.92
N ASP A 122 -22.18 -34.14 4.86
CA ASP A 122 -22.16 -35.59 4.70
C ASP A 122 -22.48 -36.38 5.99
N LYS A 123 -22.77 -35.65 7.07
CA LYS A 123 -23.14 -36.22 8.39
C LYS A 123 -22.06 -37.11 9.02
N SER A 124 -20.81 -36.95 8.64
CA SER A 124 -19.70 -37.61 9.32
C SER A 124 -19.57 -37.08 10.76
N ASN A 125 -19.25 -37.97 11.69
CA ASN A 125 -19.08 -37.64 13.12
C ASN A 125 -17.66 -37.17 13.48
N VAL A 126 -16.76 -37.07 12.52
CA VAL A 126 -15.39 -36.57 12.71
C VAL A 126 -15.17 -35.29 11.91
N GLY A 127 -14.23 -34.47 12.37
CA GLY A 127 -13.82 -33.27 11.64
C GLY A 127 -13.15 -33.60 10.31
N LEU A 128 -13.07 -32.61 9.42
CA LEU A 128 -12.44 -32.73 8.12
C LEU A 128 -11.39 -31.62 7.95
N PHE A 129 -10.19 -31.98 7.50
CA PHE A 129 -9.20 -31.01 7.05
C PHE A 129 -9.13 -31.01 5.52
N ALA A 130 -9.52 -29.90 4.91
CA ALA A 130 -9.52 -29.67 3.47
C ALA A 130 -8.26 -28.85 3.07
N ALA A 131 -7.23 -29.53 2.62
CA ALA A 131 -5.93 -28.97 2.30
C ALA A 131 -5.95 -28.25 0.93
N PHE A 132 -5.33 -27.08 0.81
CA PHE A 132 -5.30 -26.31 -0.44
C PHE A 132 -3.92 -25.77 -0.85
N ASP A 133 -2.91 -25.76 0.02
CA ASP A 133 -1.51 -25.43 -0.35
C ASP A 133 -0.52 -26.18 0.53
N MET A 134 0.74 -26.25 0.10
CA MET A 134 1.80 -26.94 0.81
C MET A 134 3.09 -26.13 0.77
N TYR A 135 3.75 -25.96 1.92
CA TYR A 135 4.91 -25.08 2.07
C TYR A 135 6.22 -25.82 2.32
N TYR A 136 6.13 -26.97 2.99
CA TYR A 136 7.27 -27.87 3.22
C TYR A 136 6.84 -29.30 2.91
N TYR A 137 7.71 -30.02 2.21
CA TYR A 137 7.54 -31.43 1.87
C TYR A 137 8.79 -32.21 2.24
N GLY A 138 8.69 -33.18 3.14
CA GLY A 138 9.83 -33.99 3.58
C GLY A 138 11.00 -33.18 4.13
N GLY A 139 10.74 -32.09 4.85
CA GLY A 139 11.74 -31.14 5.36
C GLY A 139 12.25 -30.11 4.34
N LYS A 140 11.90 -30.27 3.06
CA LYS A 140 12.31 -29.33 2.00
C LYS A 140 11.32 -28.19 1.87
N LYS A 141 11.81 -26.94 1.92
CA LYS A 141 11.03 -25.74 1.64
C LYS A 141 10.67 -25.68 0.16
N ILE A 142 9.38 -25.70 -0.18
CA ILE A 142 8.86 -25.66 -1.55
C ILE A 142 8.10 -24.36 -1.89
N THR A 143 8.15 -23.35 -1.02
CA THR A 143 7.46 -22.06 -1.21
C THR A 143 7.93 -21.29 -2.45
N SER A 144 9.11 -21.60 -2.99
CA SER A 144 9.65 -21.02 -4.23
C SER A 144 9.08 -21.65 -5.50
N LEU A 145 8.34 -22.77 -5.39
CA LEU A 145 7.67 -23.39 -6.53
C LEU A 145 6.36 -22.66 -6.87
N PRO A 146 5.90 -22.71 -8.13
CA PRO A 146 4.55 -22.29 -8.51
C PRO A 146 3.50 -23.17 -7.82
N LEU A 147 2.24 -22.69 -7.78
CA LEU A 147 1.14 -23.53 -7.30
C LEU A 147 0.85 -24.67 -8.26
N ILE A 148 0.72 -24.35 -9.56
CA ILE A 148 0.47 -25.30 -10.63
C ILE A 148 1.76 -25.45 -11.48
N GLU A 149 1.98 -26.64 -12.00
CA GLU A 149 3.11 -26.96 -12.88
C GLU A 149 3.18 -25.97 -14.05
N ASP A 150 4.41 -25.58 -14.39
CA ASP A 150 4.73 -24.80 -15.57
C ASP A 150 5.54 -25.70 -16.51
N GLU A 151 5.40 -25.53 -17.84
CA GLU A 151 6.19 -26.28 -18.84
C GLU A 151 7.72 -26.19 -18.59
N ALA A 152 8.18 -25.14 -17.85
CA ALA A 152 9.58 -25.01 -17.45
C ALA A 152 9.94 -25.64 -16.11
N LYS A 153 8.94 -26.00 -15.27
CA LYS A 153 9.13 -26.61 -13.96
C LYS A 153 8.15 -27.77 -13.83
N GLU A 154 8.68 -28.97 -13.82
CA GLU A 154 7.92 -30.20 -13.62
C GLU A 154 7.33 -30.35 -12.22
N ASP A 155 7.76 -29.51 -11.25
CA ASP A 155 7.36 -29.54 -9.84
C ASP A 155 6.54 -28.32 -9.46
N SER A 156 5.47 -28.57 -8.72
CA SER A 156 4.57 -27.53 -8.17
C SER A 156 4.17 -27.85 -6.74
N ARG A 157 3.74 -26.83 -5.98
CA ARG A 157 3.21 -27.04 -4.63
C ARG A 157 1.98 -27.94 -4.62
N TYR A 158 1.11 -27.80 -5.62
CA TYR A 158 -0.11 -28.57 -5.74
C TYR A 158 0.17 -30.06 -6.07
N LYS A 159 1.17 -30.36 -6.90
CA LYS A 159 1.61 -31.73 -7.17
C LYS A 159 2.04 -32.45 -5.88
N TYR A 160 2.84 -31.77 -5.05
CA TYR A 160 3.24 -32.30 -3.74
C TYR A 160 2.04 -32.45 -2.80
N LEU A 161 1.13 -31.46 -2.79
CA LEU A 161 -0.09 -31.52 -1.99
C LEU A 161 -0.97 -32.71 -2.37
N VAL A 162 -1.25 -32.91 -3.66
CA VAL A 162 -2.06 -34.07 -4.15
C VAL A 162 -1.39 -35.39 -3.77
N SER A 163 -0.06 -35.47 -3.88
CA SER A 163 0.67 -36.68 -3.49
C SER A 163 0.55 -37.02 -2.01
N SER A 164 0.36 -36.02 -1.14
CA SER A 164 0.31 -36.18 0.31
C SER A 164 -0.82 -37.11 0.79
N GLY A 165 -1.95 -37.11 0.07
CA GLY A 165 -3.10 -37.96 0.40
C GLY A 165 -2.80 -39.48 0.42
N LYS A 166 -1.73 -39.90 -0.28
CA LYS A 166 -1.28 -41.31 -0.28
C LYS A 166 -0.55 -41.71 0.99
N TYR A 167 0.03 -40.74 1.69
CA TYR A 167 0.96 -40.93 2.80
C TYR A 167 0.36 -40.63 4.18
N ILE A 168 -0.84 -40.04 4.25
CA ILE A 168 -1.55 -39.72 5.49
C ILE A 168 -2.61 -40.81 5.72
N LYS A 169 -2.61 -41.42 6.92
CA LYS A 169 -3.52 -42.48 7.31
C LYS A 169 -4.04 -42.26 8.72
N SER A 170 -5.20 -42.82 9.03
CA SER A 170 -5.71 -42.88 10.40
C SER A 170 -4.77 -43.70 11.29
N ARG A 171 -4.49 -43.18 12.49
CA ARG A 171 -3.78 -43.90 13.55
C ARG A 171 -4.74 -44.73 14.41
N ASP A 172 -5.91 -44.15 14.70
CA ASP A 172 -6.95 -44.76 15.53
C ASP A 172 -8.30 -44.72 14.80
N GLU A 173 -8.82 -45.86 14.40
CA GLU A 173 -10.12 -45.94 13.74
C GLU A 173 -11.21 -45.37 14.67
N GLY A 174 -11.91 -44.32 14.19
CA GLY A 174 -13.01 -43.64 14.86
C GLY A 174 -12.63 -42.36 15.66
N ASN A 175 -11.32 -42.07 15.86
CA ASN A 175 -10.86 -40.86 16.55
C ASN A 175 -10.01 -39.91 15.70
N SER A 176 -9.78 -40.25 14.40
CA SER A 176 -9.01 -39.41 13.49
C SER A 176 -9.95 -38.51 12.70
N ILE A 177 -9.46 -37.30 12.36
CA ILE A 177 -10.14 -36.45 11.40
C ILE A 177 -9.97 -36.98 9.98
N ASP A 178 -10.89 -36.62 9.08
CA ASP A 178 -10.74 -36.89 7.65
C ASP A 178 -9.76 -35.89 7.02
N TYR A 179 -9.07 -36.33 5.96
CA TYR A 179 -8.15 -35.52 5.18
C TYR A 179 -8.53 -35.57 3.71
N ILE A 180 -8.72 -34.41 3.08
CA ILE A 180 -8.92 -34.28 1.65
C ILE A 180 -8.04 -33.17 1.08
N VAL A 181 -7.74 -33.25 -0.20
CA VAL A 181 -7.10 -32.18 -0.96
C VAL A 181 -8.16 -31.49 -1.80
N LYS A 182 -8.26 -30.17 -1.69
CA LYS A 182 -9.17 -29.35 -2.51
C LYS A 182 -8.68 -29.29 -3.93
N GLU A 183 -9.61 -29.31 -4.88
CA GLU A 183 -9.29 -29.16 -6.28
C GLU A 183 -9.03 -27.70 -6.64
N HIS A 184 -7.92 -27.42 -7.33
CA HIS A 184 -7.65 -26.15 -7.96
C HIS A 184 -7.99 -26.25 -9.44
N LEU A 185 -9.07 -25.61 -9.87
CA LEU A 185 -9.40 -25.56 -11.30
C LEU A 185 -8.52 -24.52 -12.00
N TYR A 186 -7.93 -24.95 -13.11
CA TYR A 186 -7.06 -24.13 -13.93
C TYR A 186 -7.23 -24.52 -15.39
N THR A 187 -8.25 -23.92 -16.05
CA THR A 187 -8.57 -24.18 -17.47
C THR A 187 -8.40 -22.89 -18.29
N ASP A 188 -8.77 -22.93 -19.56
CA ASP A 188 -8.70 -21.76 -20.45
C ASP A 188 -9.65 -20.62 -20.07
N SER A 189 -10.59 -20.87 -19.15
CA SER A 189 -11.56 -19.87 -18.72
C SER A 189 -11.92 -20.01 -17.24
N ILE A 190 -11.28 -19.20 -16.41
CA ILE A 190 -11.52 -19.18 -14.97
C ILE A 190 -12.99 -18.87 -14.62
N LEU A 191 -13.71 -18.09 -15.43
CA LEU A 191 -15.14 -17.79 -15.19
C LEU A 191 -16.01 -19.04 -15.40
N LYS A 192 -15.66 -19.92 -16.36
CA LYS A 192 -16.31 -21.23 -16.52
C LYS A 192 -16.00 -22.14 -15.33
N ASP A 193 -14.77 -22.09 -14.82
CA ASP A 193 -14.37 -22.84 -13.63
C ASP A 193 -15.17 -22.37 -12.41
N CYS A 194 -15.35 -21.05 -12.23
CA CYS A 194 -16.20 -20.48 -11.19
C CYS A 194 -17.67 -20.97 -11.30
N ASP A 195 -18.24 -20.93 -12.51
CA ASP A 195 -19.61 -21.42 -12.74
C ASP A 195 -19.75 -22.91 -12.42
N ASN A 196 -18.73 -23.72 -12.74
CA ASN A 196 -18.67 -25.13 -12.42
C ASN A 196 -18.67 -25.37 -10.90
N ILE A 197 -17.81 -24.69 -10.15
CA ILE A 197 -17.77 -24.80 -8.67
C ILE A 197 -19.10 -24.41 -8.06
N LEU A 198 -19.66 -23.25 -8.44
CA LEU A 198 -20.91 -22.73 -7.87
C LEU A 198 -22.14 -23.59 -8.22
N LYS A 199 -22.18 -24.22 -9.39
CA LYS A 199 -23.24 -25.19 -9.76
C LYS A 199 -23.16 -26.48 -8.95
N ASN A 200 -21.95 -26.91 -8.63
CA ASN A 200 -21.69 -28.15 -7.91
C ASN A 200 -21.56 -27.96 -6.40
N GLY A 201 -21.93 -26.80 -5.86
CA GLY A 201 -21.77 -26.47 -4.45
C GLY A 201 -22.36 -27.50 -3.49
N SER A 202 -23.49 -28.14 -3.84
CA SER A 202 -24.14 -29.19 -3.03
C SER A 202 -23.39 -30.53 -3.01
N LYS A 203 -22.38 -30.72 -3.85
CA LYS A 203 -21.58 -31.98 -3.89
C LYS A 203 -20.43 -31.98 -2.89
N TYR A 204 -20.08 -30.84 -2.33
CA TYR A 204 -19.03 -30.75 -1.32
C TYR A 204 -19.53 -31.30 0.04
N PRO A 205 -18.67 -31.92 0.83
CA PRO A 205 -19.04 -32.43 2.15
C PRO A 205 -19.22 -31.32 3.20
N TYR A 206 -19.15 -30.04 2.81
CA TYR A 206 -19.27 -28.82 3.63
C TYR A 206 -19.90 -27.69 2.84
N SER A 207 -20.39 -26.67 3.55
CA SER A 207 -20.89 -25.44 2.95
C SER A 207 -19.77 -24.61 2.33
N ILE A 208 -20.05 -24.03 1.18
CA ILE A 208 -19.16 -23.06 0.53
C ILE A 208 -19.78 -21.65 0.64
N ASP A 209 -18.97 -20.66 0.98
CA ASP A 209 -19.39 -19.26 1.15
C ASP A 209 -18.72 -18.32 0.14
N GLY A 210 -18.21 -18.85 -0.96
CA GLY A 210 -17.56 -18.09 -2.03
C GLY A 210 -16.48 -18.85 -2.76
N LEU A 211 -15.53 -18.10 -3.31
CA LEU A 211 -14.40 -18.59 -4.11
C LEU A 211 -13.08 -18.00 -3.63
N ILE A 212 -12.00 -18.76 -3.82
CA ILE A 212 -10.62 -18.30 -3.61
C ILE A 212 -9.86 -18.38 -4.92
N PHE A 213 -9.17 -17.31 -5.28
CA PHE A 213 -8.34 -17.20 -6.47
C PHE A 213 -6.88 -17.13 -6.04
N THR A 214 -6.05 -18.05 -6.53
CA THR A 214 -4.63 -18.13 -6.20
C THR A 214 -3.80 -18.07 -7.48
N PRO A 215 -2.71 -17.29 -7.53
CA PRO A 215 -1.85 -17.25 -8.70
C PRO A 215 -1.28 -18.64 -9.01
N ALA A 216 -1.48 -19.10 -10.25
CA ALA A 216 -1.05 -20.43 -10.69
C ALA A 216 0.49 -20.55 -10.75
N LYS A 217 1.16 -19.52 -11.27
CA LYS A 217 2.59 -19.56 -11.64
C LYS A 217 3.52 -18.84 -10.68
N LEU A 218 3.02 -18.21 -9.61
CA LEU A 218 3.85 -17.47 -8.66
C LEU A 218 4.31 -18.36 -7.49
N ALA A 219 5.56 -18.11 -7.07
CA ALA A 219 6.05 -18.53 -5.76
C ALA A 219 5.23 -17.86 -4.63
N LEU A 220 5.22 -18.46 -3.44
CA LEU A 220 4.48 -17.92 -2.29
C LEU A 220 4.95 -16.50 -1.96
N TYR A 221 4.02 -15.58 -1.75
CA TYR A 221 4.23 -14.14 -1.52
C TYR A 221 4.97 -13.40 -2.65
N SER A 222 5.24 -14.06 -3.76
CA SER A 222 5.93 -13.42 -4.88
C SER A 222 5.00 -12.49 -5.65
N TYR A 223 5.58 -11.43 -6.20
CA TYR A 223 4.93 -10.52 -7.15
C TYR A 223 5.28 -10.87 -8.59
N TYR A 224 6.35 -11.64 -8.81
CA TYR A 224 6.88 -12.04 -10.11
C TYR A 224 7.35 -13.50 -10.06
N SER A 225 7.22 -14.20 -11.16
CA SER A 225 7.38 -15.66 -11.28
C SER A 225 8.72 -16.24 -10.78
N ASN A 226 9.76 -15.44 -10.55
CA ASN A 226 11.10 -15.93 -10.19
C ASN A 226 11.75 -15.26 -8.97
N LYS A 227 11.00 -14.48 -8.18
CA LYS A 227 11.52 -13.88 -6.95
C LYS A 227 10.67 -14.29 -5.75
N PRO A 228 11.00 -15.39 -5.06
CA PRO A 228 10.38 -15.68 -3.77
C PRO A 228 10.74 -14.58 -2.77
N VAL A 229 9.77 -14.12 -2.02
CA VAL A 229 9.97 -13.16 -0.93
C VAL A 229 10.21 -13.94 0.34
N GLU A 230 11.27 -13.62 1.11
CA GLU A 230 11.42 -14.18 2.45
C GLU A 230 10.36 -13.61 3.40
N ILE A 231 9.69 -14.50 4.11
CA ILE A 231 8.59 -14.16 4.99
C ILE A 231 9.15 -13.86 6.35
N THR A 232 9.24 -12.59 6.69
CA THR A 232 9.74 -12.14 7.99
C THR A 232 8.63 -11.71 8.95
N GLU A 233 7.40 -11.47 8.45
CA GLU A 233 6.26 -10.99 9.24
C GLU A 233 4.93 -11.51 8.66
N ARG A 234 3.83 -11.30 9.41
CA ARG A 234 2.45 -11.61 8.99
C ARG A 234 2.10 -10.81 7.74
N VAL A 235 2.38 -11.36 6.56
CA VAL A 235 2.20 -10.66 5.29
C VAL A 235 0.85 -11.03 4.69
N LYS A 236 0.05 -10.00 4.42
CA LYS A 236 -1.11 -10.09 3.55
C LYS A 236 -0.60 -10.27 2.13
N TRP A 237 -1.03 -11.30 1.44
CA TRP A 237 -0.65 -11.48 0.04
C TRP A 237 -1.75 -10.93 -0.86
N ASP A 238 -1.54 -9.76 -1.42
CA ASP A 238 -2.49 -9.02 -2.26
C ASP A 238 -2.68 -9.63 -3.67
N ARG A 239 -2.07 -10.79 -3.90
CA ARG A 239 -2.24 -11.60 -5.11
C ARG A 239 -3.25 -12.74 -4.93
N VAL A 240 -3.65 -13.06 -3.72
CA VAL A 240 -4.69 -14.06 -3.45
C VAL A 240 -6.00 -13.32 -3.15
N PHE A 241 -7.04 -13.64 -3.92
CA PHE A 241 -8.33 -13.00 -3.80
C PHE A 241 -9.37 -13.95 -3.22
N LYS A 242 -10.28 -13.38 -2.43
CA LYS A 242 -11.50 -14.03 -1.98
C LYS A 242 -12.70 -13.29 -2.55
N TRP A 243 -13.64 -14.03 -3.08
CA TRP A 243 -14.95 -13.53 -3.48
C TRP A 243 -16.03 -14.17 -2.62
N LYS A 244 -17.04 -13.37 -2.25
CA LYS A 244 -18.29 -13.82 -1.63
C LYS A 244 -19.46 -13.25 -2.41
N PRO A 245 -20.62 -13.94 -2.44
CA PRO A 245 -21.85 -13.33 -2.93
C PRO A 245 -22.07 -11.96 -2.27
N PRO A 246 -22.47 -10.92 -3.02
CA PRO A 246 -22.64 -9.56 -2.49
C PRO A 246 -23.57 -9.49 -1.29
N GLU A 247 -24.59 -10.35 -1.26
CA GLU A 247 -25.59 -10.44 -0.19
C GLU A 247 -24.98 -10.92 1.14
N GLN A 248 -23.80 -11.54 1.09
CA GLN A 248 -23.04 -11.99 2.27
C GLN A 248 -21.98 -10.99 2.73
N ASN A 249 -21.88 -9.83 2.08
CA ASN A 249 -21.01 -8.76 2.56
C ASN A 249 -21.60 -8.16 3.83
N SER A 250 -20.92 -8.38 4.94
CA SER A 250 -21.37 -7.95 6.27
C SER A 250 -20.24 -7.24 7.03
N ILE A 251 -20.64 -6.33 7.91
CA ILE A 251 -19.72 -5.58 8.79
C ILE A 251 -20.07 -5.90 10.23
N ASP A 252 -19.06 -6.27 11.02
CA ASP A 252 -19.20 -6.44 12.47
C ASP A 252 -19.02 -5.08 13.16
N PHE A 253 -20.10 -4.53 13.69
CA PHE A 253 -20.08 -3.31 14.50
C PHE A 253 -20.18 -3.61 15.98
N LEU A 254 -19.56 -2.79 16.82
CA LEU A 254 -20.06 -2.59 18.17
C LEU A 254 -21.28 -1.67 18.07
N ALA A 255 -22.47 -2.23 18.18
CA ALA A 255 -23.74 -1.51 18.17
C ALA A 255 -24.09 -1.07 19.59
N LYS A 256 -23.96 0.24 19.86
CA LYS A 256 -24.31 0.82 21.16
C LYS A 256 -25.80 1.10 21.24
N PHE A 257 -26.37 0.71 22.36
CA PHE A 257 -27.78 0.75 22.62
C PHE A 257 -28.29 2.19 22.80
N GLY A 258 -29.23 2.61 21.94
CA GLY A 258 -29.84 3.91 21.97
C GLY A 258 -31.27 3.91 22.53
N LYS A 259 -32.02 4.97 22.28
CA LYS A 259 -33.39 5.13 22.72
C LYS A 259 -34.38 4.38 21.80
N VAL A 260 -35.62 4.21 22.29
CA VAL A 260 -36.76 3.84 21.44
C VAL A 260 -37.26 5.08 20.74
N ILE A 261 -37.47 4.97 19.44
CA ILE A 261 -38.03 6.03 18.60
C ILE A 261 -39.29 5.52 17.87
N THR A 262 -40.17 6.42 17.48
CA THR A 262 -41.34 6.08 16.67
C THR A 262 -41.17 6.72 15.29
N VAL A 263 -41.29 5.90 14.23
CA VAL A 263 -41.23 6.33 12.85
C VAL A 263 -42.45 5.74 12.15
N ASP A 264 -43.27 6.58 11.52
CA ASP A 264 -44.48 6.17 10.81
C ASP A 264 -45.42 5.26 11.63
N GLY A 265 -45.54 5.54 12.94
CA GLY A 265 -46.39 4.80 13.90
C GLY A 265 -45.79 3.50 14.45
N GLU A 266 -44.63 3.08 13.96
CA GLU A 266 -43.92 1.87 14.39
C GLU A 266 -42.76 2.21 15.32
N LYS A 267 -42.50 1.35 16.31
CA LYS A 267 -41.41 1.52 17.28
C LYS A 267 -40.14 0.88 16.80
N TYR A 268 -39.02 1.58 16.96
CA TYR A 268 -37.70 1.12 16.61
C TYR A 268 -36.72 1.33 17.77
N ARG A 269 -35.76 0.41 17.93
CA ARG A 269 -34.56 0.59 18.75
C ARG A 269 -33.49 1.27 17.89
N GLU A 270 -33.03 2.44 18.33
CA GLU A 270 -31.85 3.09 17.75
C GLU A 270 -30.58 2.39 18.25
N MET A 271 -29.66 2.07 17.35
CA MET A 271 -28.34 1.56 17.64
C MET A 271 -27.30 2.43 16.98
N PHE A 272 -26.20 2.77 17.66
CA PHE A 272 -25.07 3.53 17.14
C PHE A 272 -23.95 2.59 16.72
N LEU A 273 -23.59 2.60 15.43
CA LEU A 273 -22.66 1.65 14.84
C LEU A 273 -21.20 2.13 14.98
N HIS A 274 -20.39 1.42 15.72
CA HIS A 274 -18.99 1.75 15.97
C HIS A 274 -18.06 0.70 15.35
N VAL A 275 -16.95 1.18 14.78
CA VAL A 275 -15.85 0.39 14.23
C VAL A 275 -14.59 0.60 15.06
N GLY A 276 -13.69 -0.36 15.01
CA GLY A 276 -12.35 -0.21 15.55
C GLY A 276 -11.57 0.87 14.82
N TYR A 277 -10.87 1.70 15.57
CA TYR A 277 -10.19 2.87 15.01
C TYR A 277 -8.82 3.08 15.65
N ASN A 278 -7.80 3.10 14.80
CA ASN A 278 -6.45 3.46 15.21
C ASN A 278 -6.15 4.89 14.73
N ALA A 279 -6.18 5.83 15.66
CA ALA A 279 -5.93 7.25 15.35
C ALA A 279 -4.61 7.47 14.59
N LYS A 280 -3.57 6.68 14.94
CA LYS A 280 -2.27 6.75 14.27
C LYS A 280 -2.33 6.44 12.78
N HIS A 281 -3.28 5.59 12.34
CA HIS A 281 -3.41 5.19 10.94
C HIS A 281 -4.42 6.03 10.16
N TYR A 282 -5.44 6.58 10.84
CA TYR A 282 -6.58 7.19 10.15
C TYR A 282 -6.77 8.68 10.41
N ASP A 283 -6.22 9.20 11.51
CA ASP A 283 -6.25 10.65 11.73
C ASP A 283 -5.26 11.36 10.78
N LYS A 284 -5.53 12.62 10.54
CA LYS A 284 -4.64 13.50 9.78
C LYS A 284 -4.02 14.50 10.74
N TYR A 285 -2.76 14.85 10.52
CA TYR A 285 -2.18 15.99 11.20
C TYR A 285 -2.88 17.27 10.72
N THR A 286 -3.11 18.19 11.67
CA THR A 286 -3.13 19.61 11.34
C THR A 286 -1.70 20.13 11.42
N ILE A 287 -1.40 21.22 10.71
CA ILE A 287 -0.06 21.85 10.78
C ILE A 287 0.25 22.26 12.22
N ASN A 288 -0.74 22.85 12.89
CA ASN A 288 -0.62 23.24 14.29
C ASN A 288 -0.24 22.07 15.20
N ASN A 289 -0.93 20.93 15.09
CA ASN A 289 -0.65 19.77 15.93
C ASN A 289 0.71 19.14 15.60
N ALA A 290 1.09 19.09 14.32
CA ALA A 290 2.39 18.59 13.91
C ALA A 290 3.54 19.46 14.43
N LEU A 291 3.42 20.78 14.34
CA LEU A 291 4.43 21.70 14.87
C LEU A 291 4.50 21.66 16.40
N ARG A 292 3.37 21.50 17.09
CA ARG A 292 3.36 21.25 18.54
C ARG A 292 4.09 19.96 18.90
N GLU A 293 3.87 18.89 18.17
CA GLU A 293 4.57 17.62 18.39
C GLU A 293 6.08 17.74 18.11
N LEU A 294 6.49 18.58 17.17
CA LEU A 294 7.89 18.83 16.87
C LEU A 294 8.59 19.72 17.89
N TYR A 295 7.91 20.72 18.46
CA TYR A 295 8.54 21.81 19.22
C TYR A 295 7.99 22.02 20.63
N ASP A 296 6.88 21.37 21.04
CA ASP A 296 6.28 21.45 22.37
C ASP A 296 6.46 20.12 23.11
N VAL A 297 7.38 20.09 24.09
CA VAL A 297 7.76 18.88 24.82
C VAL A 297 6.60 18.34 25.67
N GLU A 298 5.76 19.22 26.23
CA GLU A 298 4.62 18.80 27.08
C GLU A 298 3.52 18.18 26.21
N TYR A 299 3.18 18.84 25.10
CA TYR A 299 2.24 18.31 24.13
C TYR A 299 2.66 16.93 23.61
N LYS A 300 3.95 16.79 23.29
CA LYS A 300 4.51 15.52 22.81
C LYS A 300 4.39 14.39 23.83
N LYS A 301 4.61 14.66 25.12
CA LYS A 301 4.42 13.66 26.19
C LYS A 301 2.96 13.23 26.30
N LEU A 302 2.03 14.19 26.34
CA LEU A 302 0.58 13.92 26.41
C LEU A 302 0.09 13.16 25.17
N ASN A 303 0.55 13.52 24.00
CA ASN A 303 0.18 12.86 22.75
C ASN A 303 0.75 11.43 22.67
N LYS A 304 1.96 11.17 23.18
CA LYS A 304 2.55 9.84 23.23
C LYS A 304 1.80 8.88 24.16
N GLU A 305 1.19 9.40 25.22
CA GLU A 305 0.33 8.61 26.12
C GLU A 305 -1.05 8.32 25.50
N GLN A 306 -1.53 9.20 24.62
CA GLN A 306 -2.83 9.06 23.93
C GLN A 306 -2.71 8.47 22.53
N SER A 307 -1.61 8.74 21.82
CA SER A 307 -1.37 8.28 20.45
C SER A 307 -1.06 6.79 20.42
N GLY A 308 -1.89 6.06 19.72
CA GLY A 308 -1.75 4.63 19.52
C GLY A 308 -2.72 3.78 20.34
N LYS A 309 -3.58 4.36 21.16
CA LYS A 309 -4.70 3.63 21.76
C LYS A 309 -5.72 3.32 20.66
N TYR A 310 -5.90 2.05 20.41
CA TYR A 310 -7.00 1.56 19.61
C TYR A 310 -8.31 1.96 20.30
N SER A 311 -9.23 2.54 19.56
CA SER A 311 -10.50 3.07 20.09
C SER A 311 -11.67 2.60 19.23
N LEU A 312 -12.86 2.93 19.64
CA LEU A 312 -14.09 2.69 18.88
C LEU A 312 -14.65 4.05 18.46
N LYS A 313 -14.87 4.24 17.15
CA LYS A 313 -15.49 5.45 16.60
C LYS A 313 -16.75 5.11 15.82
N LEU A 314 -17.70 6.05 15.75
CA LEU A 314 -18.87 5.93 14.89
C LEU A 314 -18.44 5.72 13.43
N PHE A 315 -19.11 4.79 12.75
CA PHE A 315 -18.84 4.49 11.37
C PHE A 315 -19.31 5.62 10.44
N LYS A 316 -18.39 6.38 9.92
CA LYS A 316 -18.62 7.44 8.94
C LYS A 316 -17.72 7.23 7.74
N PRO A 317 -18.20 6.55 6.69
CA PRO A 317 -17.43 6.33 5.48
C PRO A 317 -17.26 7.64 4.69
N ASN A 318 -16.12 7.80 4.02
CA ASN A 318 -15.86 8.97 3.18
C ASN A 318 -16.66 8.96 1.87
N ASN A 319 -16.87 7.77 1.30
CA ASN A 319 -17.60 7.57 0.05
C ASN A 319 -18.99 6.99 0.33
N TYR A 320 -19.96 7.29 -0.54
CA TYR A 320 -21.37 6.81 -0.42
C TYR A 320 -22.00 7.16 0.93
N TYR A 321 -21.56 8.26 1.55
CA TYR A 321 -22.11 8.72 2.82
C TYR A 321 -23.51 9.28 2.60
N ALA A 322 -24.44 8.86 3.45
CA ALA A 322 -25.74 9.49 3.61
C ALA A 322 -25.99 9.71 5.11
N GLU A 323 -26.67 10.78 5.45
CA GLU A 323 -26.99 11.10 6.85
C GLU A 323 -27.76 9.95 7.51
N GLY A 324 -27.30 9.51 8.67
CA GLY A 324 -27.90 8.42 9.44
C GLY A 324 -27.28 7.04 9.18
N ILE A 325 -26.27 6.92 8.31
CA ILE A 325 -25.53 5.65 8.08
C ILE A 325 -24.86 5.11 9.35
N GLU A 326 -24.44 6.00 10.23
CA GLU A 326 -23.83 5.64 11.51
C GLU A 326 -24.81 5.06 12.54
N LYS A 327 -26.08 4.86 12.16
CA LYS A 327 -27.16 4.34 13.00
C LYS A 327 -27.88 3.19 12.33
N SER A 328 -28.42 2.28 13.17
CA SER A 328 -29.37 1.26 12.74
C SER A 328 -30.67 1.41 13.53
N TYR A 329 -31.80 1.41 12.83
CA TYR A 329 -33.14 1.40 13.43
C TYR A 329 -33.73 0.00 13.29
N ILE A 330 -33.77 -0.74 14.42
CA ILE A 330 -34.27 -2.11 14.47
C ILE A 330 -35.73 -2.08 14.93
N LYS A 331 -36.66 -2.57 14.10
CA LYS A 331 -38.10 -2.62 14.42
C LYS A 331 -38.32 -3.50 15.64
N LEU A 332 -39.07 -3.03 16.61
CA LEU A 332 -39.45 -3.79 17.80
C LEU A 332 -40.56 -4.78 17.49
N ASN A 333 -40.50 -5.95 18.09
CA ASN A 333 -41.58 -6.94 18.02
C ASN A 333 -42.76 -6.58 18.96
N ALA A 334 -43.79 -7.43 18.99
CA ALA A 334 -44.96 -7.24 19.85
C ALA A 334 -44.67 -7.22 21.37
N ARG A 335 -43.44 -7.61 21.77
CA ARG A 335 -42.97 -7.57 23.17
C ARG A 335 -42.03 -6.38 23.45
N ASP A 336 -42.02 -5.41 22.56
CA ASP A 336 -41.08 -4.28 22.60
C ASP A 336 -39.58 -4.69 22.60
N GLU A 337 -39.22 -5.82 21.97
CA GLU A 337 -37.86 -6.38 21.93
C GLU A 337 -37.24 -6.13 20.54
N ALA A 338 -35.96 -5.74 20.53
CA ALA A 338 -35.13 -5.73 19.32
C ALA A 338 -34.43 -7.09 19.15
N ARG A 339 -34.47 -7.67 17.95
CA ARG A 339 -33.85 -8.98 17.64
C ARG A 339 -33.08 -8.96 16.35
N CYS A 340 -32.07 -9.83 16.28
CA CYS A 340 -31.40 -10.16 15.03
C CYS A 340 -32.29 -11.03 14.12
N GLU A 341 -31.97 -11.13 12.83
CA GLU A 341 -32.62 -12.09 11.91
C GLU A 341 -32.54 -13.53 12.41
N SER A 342 -31.43 -13.91 13.05
CA SER A 342 -31.22 -15.22 13.71
C SER A 342 -32.11 -15.45 14.95
N GLY A 343 -32.87 -14.43 15.37
CA GLY A 343 -33.79 -14.48 16.51
C GLY A 343 -33.20 -14.08 17.86
N GLU A 344 -31.92 -13.82 17.97
CA GLU A 344 -31.23 -13.44 19.23
C GLU A 344 -31.66 -12.06 19.71
N LEU A 345 -31.84 -11.94 21.03
CA LEU A 345 -32.28 -10.70 21.67
C LEU A 345 -31.13 -9.68 21.77
N ILE A 346 -31.42 -8.44 21.40
CA ILE A 346 -30.50 -7.30 21.55
C ILE A 346 -30.96 -6.48 22.77
N ASP A 347 -30.33 -6.71 23.93
CA ASP A 347 -30.70 -6.12 25.20
C ASP A 347 -29.69 -5.13 25.79
N GLY A 348 -28.71 -4.72 24.98
CA GLY A 348 -27.65 -3.78 25.36
C GLY A 348 -26.62 -3.58 24.27
N ASP A 349 -25.47 -3.03 24.62
CA ASP A 349 -24.33 -2.91 23.70
C ASP A 349 -23.83 -4.29 23.29
N LYS A 350 -23.83 -4.57 21.99
CA LYS A 350 -23.46 -5.87 21.43
C LYS A 350 -22.55 -5.72 20.19
N ILE A 351 -21.72 -6.72 19.96
CA ILE A 351 -21.07 -6.85 18.65
C ILE A 351 -22.01 -7.65 17.77
N ILE A 352 -22.48 -7.00 16.70
CA ILE A 352 -23.51 -7.52 15.81
C ILE A 352 -22.95 -7.50 14.39
N GLU A 353 -23.17 -8.58 13.66
CA GLU A 353 -22.93 -8.65 12.24
C GLU A 353 -24.11 -8.06 11.49
N TYR A 354 -23.84 -7.03 10.65
CA TYR A 354 -24.85 -6.31 9.86
C TYR A 354 -24.60 -6.47 8.37
N ARG A 355 -25.67 -6.64 7.60
CA ARG A 355 -25.70 -6.40 6.16
C ARG A 355 -26.41 -5.10 5.84
N TYR A 356 -26.09 -4.49 4.70
CA TYR A 356 -26.68 -3.24 4.26
C TYR A 356 -27.49 -3.42 2.99
N LEU A 357 -28.72 -2.89 2.95
CA LEU A 357 -29.62 -2.91 1.79
C LEU A 357 -29.37 -1.69 0.91
N LEU A 358 -29.17 -1.92 -0.40
CA LEU A 358 -29.01 -0.85 -1.41
C LEU A 358 -30.37 -0.41 -1.98
N ASP A 359 -31.37 -0.21 -1.14
CA ASP A 359 -32.70 0.27 -1.56
C ASP A 359 -32.85 1.76 -1.21
N GLU A 360 -32.84 2.62 -2.22
CA GLU A 360 -32.93 4.07 -2.05
C GLU A 360 -34.29 4.56 -1.48
N ASN A 361 -35.32 3.74 -1.56
CA ASN A 361 -36.65 4.07 -0.98
C ASN A 361 -36.67 3.91 0.55
N ILE A 362 -35.69 3.24 1.13
CA ILE A 362 -35.55 3.03 2.57
C ILE A 362 -34.60 4.07 3.16
N LYS A 363 -34.94 4.65 4.32
CA LYS A 363 -34.05 5.59 5.02
C LYS A 363 -32.71 4.91 5.36
N PRO A 364 -31.56 5.59 5.23
CA PRO A 364 -30.23 4.99 5.43
C PRO A 364 -30.07 4.23 6.75
N SER A 365 -30.60 4.75 7.86
CA SER A 365 -30.58 4.10 9.17
C SER A 365 -31.44 2.83 9.27
N MET A 366 -32.39 2.61 8.35
CA MET A 366 -33.22 1.41 8.28
C MET A 366 -32.71 0.36 7.30
N ARG A 367 -31.65 0.66 6.55
CA ARG A 367 -31.02 -0.28 5.58
C ARG A 367 -30.09 -1.27 6.26
N TRP A 368 -29.68 -1.02 7.51
CA TRP A 368 -28.86 -1.92 8.27
C TRP A 368 -29.69 -3.04 8.90
N ILE A 369 -29.43 -4.28 8.49
CA ILE A 369 -30.14 -5.45 8.98
C ILE A 369 -29.20 -6.20 9.95
N PRO A 370 -29.54 -6.33 11.22
CA PRO A 370 -28.78 -7.11 12.20
C PRO A 370 -28.96 -8.59 11.91
N MET A 371 -27.90 -9.27 11.47
CA MET A 371 -27.94 -10.68 11.10
C MET A 371 -27.90 -11.60 12.31
N ARG A 372 -26.85 -11.45 13.14
CA ARG A 372 -26.61 -12.28 14.34
C ARG A 372 -25.68 -11.59 15.33
N LEU A 373 -25.73 -12.06 16.59
CA LEU A 373 -24.75 -11.66 17.60
C LEU A 373 -23.40 -12.35 17.37
N ARG A 374 -22.33 -11.62 17.57
CA ARG A 374 -20.95 -12.14 17.55
C ARG A 374 -20.48 -12.44 18.97
N GLU A 375 -21.00 -13.54 19.55
CA GLU A 375 -20.68 -13.96 20.90
C GLU A 375 -19.18 -14.24 21.12
N ASP A 376 -18.51 -14.77 20.10
CA ASP A 376 -17.05 -14.96 20.04
C ASP A 376 -16.30 -13.65 20.28
N LYS A 377 -16.71 -12.58 19.61
CA LYS A 377 -16.13 -11.25 19.73
C LYS A 377 -16.55 -10.51 20.98
N MET A 378 -17.78 -10.73 21.47
CA MET A 378 -18.24 -10.19 22.75
C MET A 378 -17.41 -10.70 23.93
N ARG A 379 -17.05 -11.98 23.95
CA ARG A 379 -16.15 -12.53 24.98
C ARG A 379 -14.82 -11.78 25.02
N ILE A 380 -14.24 -11.50 23.86
CA ILE A 380 -13.00 -10.72 23.74
C ILE A 380 -13.20 -9.27 24.21
N TYR A 381 -14.30 -8.63 23.77
CA TYR A 381 -14.63 -7.26 24.18
C TYR A 381 -14.74 -7.12 25.71
N ASN A 382 -15.34 -8.09 26.39
CA ASN A 382 -15.48 -8.12 27.83
C ASN A 382 -14.16 -8.29 28.61
N THR A 383 -13.08 -8.76 27.94
CA THR A 383 -11.72 -8.75 28.52
C THR A 383 -11.03 -7.38 28.41
N GLY A 384 -11.65 -6.40 27.75
CA GLY A 384 -11.08 -5.08 27.49
C GLY A 384 -10.18 -5.01 26.24
N GLU A 385 -10.05 -6.10 25.46
CA GLU A 385 -9.29 -6.11 24.21
C GLU A 385 -10.17 -5.65 23.03
N ILE A 386 -10.10 -4.35 22.72
CA ILE A 386 -10.97 -3.73 21.68
C ILE A 386 -10.52 -4.10 20.25
N SER A 387 -9.23 -4.32 20.02
CA SER A 387 -8.64 -4.45 18.68
C SER A 387 -9.06 -5.70 17.90
N LYS A 388 -9.69 -6.67 18.55
CA LYS A 388 -10.14 -7.93 17.92
C LYS A 388 -11.66 -8.10 17.93
N THR A 389 -12.39 -7.03 18.12
CA THR A 389 -13.85 -7.06 18.33
C THR A 389 -14.60 -6.61 17.08
N ALA A 390 -15.09 -5.35 17.03
CA ALA A 390 -15.67 -4.81 15.81
C ALA A 390 -14.67 -4.83 14.65
N ASN A 391 -15.14 -4.74 13.40
CA ASN A 391 -14.24 -4.57 12.27
C ASN A 391 -13.43 -3.28 12.45
N ASP A 392 -12.15 -3.33 12.07
CA ASP A 392 -11.32 -2.13 11.93
C ASP A 392 -11.88 -1.22 10.85
N TYR A 393 -11.70 0.10 11.00
CA TYR A 393 -12.23 1.11 10.06
C TYR A 393 -11.86 0.80 8.61
N SER A 394 -10.62 0.42 8.31
CA SER A 394 -10.21 0.08 6.94
C SER A 394 -10.92 -1.16 6.40
N VAL A 395 -11.17 -2.15 7.25
CA VAL A 395 -11.90 -3.37 6.86
C VAL A 395 -13.36 -3.01 6.58
N ALA A 396 -13.98 -2.21 7.44
CA ALA A 396 -15.36 -1.75 7.27
C ALA A 396 -15.54 -0.92 5.99
N ILE A 397 -14.59 0.00 5.69
CA ILE A 397 -14.59 0.81 4.45
C ILE A 397 -14.42 -0.07 3.20
N ASN A 398 -13.54 -1.06 3.22
CA ASN A 398 -13.37 -1.97 2.09
C ASN A 398 -14.64 -2.80 1.83
N ILE A 399 -15.31 -3.29 2.89
CA ILE A 399 -16.58 -4.00 2.76
C ILE A 399 -17.67 -3.04 2.25
N TRP A 400 -17.72 -1.82 2.78
CA TRP A 400 -18.66 -0.77 2.36
C TRP A 400 -18.51 -0.44 0.87
N SER A 401 -17.29 -0.30 0.39
CA SER A 401 -16.99 -0.14 -1.04
C SER A 401 -17.45 -1.34 -1.86
N SER A 402 -17.21 -2.55 -1.37
CA SER A 402 -17.66 -3.79 -2.04
C SER A 402 -19.18 -3.92 -2.08
N ILE A 403 -19.90 -3.44 -1.06
CA ILE A 403 -21.37 -3.39 -1.05
C ILE A 403 -21.88 -2.50 -2.18
N HIS A 404 -21.27 -1.31 -2.38
CA HIS A 404 -21.70 -0.35 -3.40
C HIS A 404 -21.20 -0.68 -4.83
N ASN A 405 -20.07 -1.40 -4.93
CA ASN A 405 -19.48 -1.82 -6.20
C ASN A 405 -19.25 -3.35 -6.25
N PRO A 406 -20.33 -4.16 -6.14
CA PRO A 406 -20.17 -5.59 -6.00
C PRO A 406 -19.66 -6.26 -7.27
N VAL A 407 -18.83 -7.29 -7.09
CA VAL A 407 -18.62 -8.33 -8.08
C VAL A 407 -19.77 -9.32 -7.95
N THR A 408 -20.78 -9.19 -8.82
CA THR A 408 -21.98 -10.02 -8.76
C THR A 408 -21.72 -11.47 -9.19
N GLU A 409 -22.61 -12.38 -8.78
CA GLU A 409 -22.52 -13.78 -9.16
C GLU A 409 -22.61 -13.95 -10.69
N SER A 410 -23.40 -13.11 -11.38
CA SER A 410 -23.48 -13.14 -12.84
C SER A 410 -22.16 -12.75 -13.53
N ILE A 411 -21.40 -11.83 -12.97
CA ILE A 411 -20.06 -11.47 -13.46
C ILE A 411 -19.10 -12.63 -13.23
N ILE A 412 -19.06 -13.19 -12.03
CA ILE A 412 -18.12 -14.25 -11.65
C ILE A 412 -18.39 -15.56 -12.43
N ARG A 413 -19.65 -15.83 -12.81
CA ARG A 413 -20.04 -16.95 -13.66
C ARG A 413 -19.87 -16.70 -15.15
N GLY A 414 -19.35 -15.53 -15.56
CA GLY A 414 -19.22 -15.18 -16.98
C GLY A 414 -20.55 -14.99 -17.72
N LYS A 415 -21.64 -14.71 -17.01
CA LYS A 415 -22.98 -14.47 -17.58
C LYS A 415 -23.28 -12.99 -17.82
N ALA A 416 -22.47 -12.10 -17.27
CA ALA A 416 -22.51 -10.68 -17.53
C ALA A 416 -21.24 -10.27 -18.29
N PRO A 417 -21.31 -9.20 -19.14
CA PRO A 417 -20.13 -8.72 -19.86
C PRO A 417 -19.07 -8.21 -18.88
N ILE A 418 -17.81 -8.50 -19.21
CA ILE A 418 -16.66 -7.95 -18.51
C ILE A 418 -16.57 -6.46 -18.85
N LEU A 419 -16.41 -5.63 -17.83
CA LEU A 419 -16.21 -4.19 -18.00
C LEU A 419 -14.84 -3.93 -18.64
N LYS A 420 -14.80 -3.04 -19.65
CA LYS A 420 -13.54 -2.58 -20.26
C LYS A 420 -12.93 -1.43 -19.45
N MET A 421 -11.63 -1.24 -19.56
CA MET A 421 -10.82 -0.28 -18.81
C MET A 421 -11.26 1.19 -18.91
N ASP A 422 -11.98 1.60 -19.96
CA ASP A 422 -12.46 2.98 -20.10
C ASP A 422 -13.42 3.41 -18.95
N ALA A 423 -14.10 2.42 -18.34
CA ALA A 423 -14.88 2.63 -17.12
C ALA A 423 -14.03 2.59 -15.82
N GLY A 424 -12.81 2.07 -15.89
CA GLY A 424 -11.90 1.94 -14.75
C GLY A 424 -11.22 3.25 -14.36
N ASN A 425 -11.11 4.21 -15.27
CA ASN A 425 -10.56 5.53 -14.95
C ASN A 425 -11.44 6.32 -13.96
N GLU A 426 -12.75 6.10 -13.94
CA GLU A 426 -13.64 6.70 -12.93
C GLU A 426 -13.56 5.99 -11.57
N LEU A 427 -13.24 4.67 -11.54
CA LEU A 427 -13.07 3.90 -10.31
C LEU A 427 -11.71 4.16 -9.62
N LEU A 428 -10.72 4.67 -10.36
CA LEU A 428 -9.38 4.97 -9.87
C LEU A 428 -9.17 6.44 -9.48
N GLN A 429 -10.16 7.30 -9.67
CA GLN A 429 -10.12 8.74 -9.34
C GLN A 429 -10.38 9.05 -7.86
N SER A 430 -9.92 8.24 -6.93
CA SER A 430 -9.71 8.78 -5.59
C SER A 430 -8.35 9.46 -5.53
N ASP A 431 -8.31 10.74 -5.24
CA ASP A 431 -7.12 11.58 -5.04
C ASP A 431 -6.11 10.98 -4.04
N ASP A 432 -6.52 10.01 -3.26
CA ASP A 432 -5.74 9.31 -2.23
C ASP A 432 -4.69 8.31 -2.79
N VAL A 433 -4.61 8.09 -4.11
CA VAL A 433 -3.82 6.97 -4.69
C VAL A 433 -2.51 7.43 -5.34
N TYR A 434 -2.21 8.72 -5.40
CA TYR A 434 -1.06 9.23 -6.15
C TYR A 434 0.31 8.71 -5.66
N TYR A 435 0.45 8.37 -4.35
CA TYR A 435 1.69 7.85 -3.76
C TYR A 435 1.47 6.94 -2.55
N SER A 436 0.63 5.92 -2.60
CA SER A 436 0.59 4.98 -1.48
C SER A 436 1.77 4.01 -1.54
N ARG A 437 2.80 4.24 -0.71
CA ARG A 437 3.99 3.37 -0.54
C ARG A 437 3.69 2.05 0.20
N LYS A 438 2.57 1.41 -0.06
CA LYS A 438 2.25 0.09 0.53
C LYS A 438 2.99 -1.08 -0.13
N ILE A 439 3.82 -0.82 -1.14
CA ILE A 439 4.62 -1.86 -1.80
C ILE A 439 5.92 -2.03 -1.04
N ASN A 440 6.15 -3.24 -0.53
CA ASN A 440 7.43 -3.61 0.06
C ASN A 440 8.55 -3.40 -0.98
N ARG A 441 9.53 -2.53 -0.68
CA ARG A 441 10.61 -2.15 -1.60
C ARG A 441 11.43 -3.34 -2.06
N ASP A 442 11.50 -4.41 -1.26
CA ASP A 442 12.30 -5.59 -1.56
C ASP A 442 11.79 -6.39 -2.77
N GLY A 443 10.55 -6.13 -3.22
CA GLY A 443 9.94 -6.75 -4.40
C GLY A 443 10.04 -5.93 -5.69
N LEU A 444 10.42 -4.65 -5.64
CA LEU A 444 10.45 -3.78 -6.82
C LEU A 444 11.63 -4.10 -7.73
N LEU A 445 11.35 -4.17 -9.04
CA LEU A 445 12.38 -4.36 -10.07
C LEU A 445 13.17 -3.09 -10.37
N SER A 446 12.58 -1.92 -10.06
CA SER A 446 13.13 -0.58 -10.36
C SER A 446 14.04 0.01 -9.28
N VAL A 447 14.42 -0.77 -8.26
CA VAL A 447 15.19 -0.29 -7.09
C VAL A 447 16.53 0.34 -7.47
N ASN A 448 17.29 -0.28 -8.38
CA ASN A 448 18.64 0.21 -8.76
C ASN A 448 18.55 1.56 -9.48
N MET A 449 17.54 1.76 -10.33
CA MET A 449 17.27 3.05 -10.96
C MET A 449 16.92 4.12 -9.89
N GLN A 450 16.05 3.79 -8.95
CA GLN A 450 15.68 4.73 -7.86
C GLN A 450 16.91 5.10 -7.00
N GLN A 451 17.80 4.14 -6.73
CA GLN A 451 19.05 4.42 -6.00
C GLN A 451 19.96 5.37 -6.78
N PHE A 452 20.12 5.18 -8.09
CA PHE A 452 20.90 6.11 -8.93
C PHE A 452 20.30 7.51 -8.91
N HIS A 453 18.98 7.66 -9.15
CA HIS A 453 18.32 8.95 -9.10
C HIS A 453 18.49 9.64 -7.74
N ASN A 454 18.33 8.89 -6.68
CA ASN A 454 18.31 9.43 -5.32
C ASN A 454 19.71 9.72 -4.76
N ILE A 455 20.67 8.81 -4.95
CA ILE A 455 21.98 8.89 -4.31
C ILE A 455 23.00 9.60 -5.22
N CYS A 456 22.98 9.29 -6.53
CA CYS A 456 23.96 9.88 -7.43
C CYS A 456 23.50 11.26 -7.95
N ILE A 457 22.25 11.43 -8.33
CA ILE A 457 21.76 12.69 -8.94
C ILE A 457 21.23 13.67 -7.89
N LYS A 458 20.12 13.36 -7.20
CA LYS A 458 19.51 14.32 -6.27
C LYS A 458 20.46 14.74 -5.16
N ASN A 459 21.16 13.78 -4.53
CA ASN A 459 22.10 14.13 -3.46
C ASN A 459 23.24 15.02 -3.97
N MET A 460 23.72 14.83 -5.19
CA MET A 460 24.70 15.71 -5.84
C MET A 460 24.13 17.12 -6.00
N LEU A 461 22.90 17.26 -6.51
CA LEU A 461 22.25 18.57 -6.71
C LEU A 461 22.13 19.36 -5.38
N TYR A 462 21.62 18.72 -4.31
CA TYR A 462 21.52 19.38 -3.01
C TYR A 462 22.88 19.70 -2.40
N SER A 463 23.89 18.85 -2.58
CA SER A 463 25.23 19.03 -2.01
C SER A 463 26.07 20.09 -2.73
N LYS A 464 25.86 20.30 -4.03
CA LYS A 464 26.58 21.32 -4.83
C LYS A 464 26.25 22.75 -4.45
N GLN A 465 25.15 22.99 -3.71
CA GLN A 465 24.72 24.37 -3.42
C GLN A 465 25.67 25.06 -2.45
N LYS A 466 26.10 26.27 -2.80
CA LYS A 466 27.04 27.06 -2.00
C LYS A 466 26.39 27.56 -0.70
N TYR A 467 25.16 28.00 -0.79
CA TYR A 467 24.40 28.50 0.36
C TYR A 467 23.25 27.52 0.63
N ARG A 468 23.15 27.02 1.83
CA ARG A 468 22.18 26.01 2.27
C ARG A 468 21.43 26.44 3.54
N GLY A 469 21.25 27.76 3.71
CA GLY A 469 20.52 28.31 4.86
C GLY A 469 19.03 28.00 4.81
N SER A 470 18.40 28.20 3.65
CA SER A 470 16.96 27.98 3.45
C SER A 470 16.66 27.36 2.10
N LEU A 471 15.71 26.42 2.10
CA LEU A 471 15.26 25.67 0.93
C LEU A 471 13.74 25.80 0.78
N LEU A 472 13.30 26.12 -0.42
CA LEU A 472 11.92 25.96 -0.87
C LEU A 472 11.85 24.71 -1.74
N GLU A 473 11.09 23.70 -1.30
CA GLU A 473 10.89 22.45 -2.05
C GLU A 473 9.48 22.45 -2.65
N LEU A 474 9.37 22.61 -3.95
CA LEU A 474 8.11 22.62 -4.69
C LEU A 474 7.78 21.22 -5.22
N ALA A 475 6.54 20.77 -5.06
CA ALA A 475 6.08 19.41 -5.30
C ALA A 475 6.90 18.39 -4.49
N CYS A 476 6.94 18.58 -3.17
CA CYS A 476 7.77 17.80 -2.26
C CYS A 476 7.24 16.39 -1.97
N GLY A 477 6.03 16.04 -2.42
CA GLY A 477 5.34 14.78 -2.11
C GLY A 477 5.26 14.52 -0.61
N GLU A 478 5.51 13.29 -0.20
CA GLU A 478 5.60 12.87 1.20
C GLU A 478 6.94 13.27 1.88
N GLY A 479 7.64 14.32 1.43
CA GLY A 479 8.95 14.71 1.94
C GLY A 479 10.06 13.69 1.63
N GLY A 480 10.04 13.12 0.44
CA GLY A 480 10.95 12.04 0.01
C GLY A 480 12.43 12.40 0.06
N ASP A 481 12.75 13.68 -0.07
CA ASP A 481 14.11 14.19 -0.10
C ASP A 481 14.64 14.67 1.28
N MET A 482 13.84 14.55 2.35
CA MET A 482 14.18 14.97 3.71
C MET A 482 15.58 14.51 4.19
N ASN A 483 15.94 13.25 3.94
CA ASN A 483 17.27 12.77 4.31
C ASN A 483 18.41 13.53 3.61
N ARG A 484 18.17 14.07 2.41
CA ARG A 484 19.16 14.84 1.65
C ARG A 484 19.29 16.25 2.24
N TRP A 485 18.18 16.85 2.63
CA TRP A 485 18.20 18.15 3.31
C TRP A 485 18.97 18.06 4.62
N ILE A 486 18.69 17.04 5.44
CA ILE A 486 19.37 16.78 6.72
C ILE A 486 20.86 16.52 6.50
N ASN A 487 21.23 15.64 5.56
CA ASN A 487 22.62 15.23 5.34
C ASN A 487 23.48 16.31 4.68
N ASN A 488 22.87 17.30 4.03
CA ASN A 488 23.55 18.42 3.37
C ASN A 488 23.47 19.73 4.16
N ASP A 489 23.11 19.68 5.46
CA ASP A 489 23.15 20.78 6.41
C ASP A 489 22.25 21.99 6.02
N TYR A 490 21.10 21.73 5.38
CA TYR A 490 20.06 22.77 5.24
C TYR A 490 19.51 23.12 6.63
N ARG A 491 19.26 24.39 6.88
CA ARG A 491 18.83 24.87 8.20
C ARG A 491 17.33 25.07 8.32
N PHE A 492 16.70 25.44 7.22
CA PHE A 492 15.26 25.66 7.13
C PHE A 492 14.72 25.13 5.80
N VAL A 493 13.57 24.45 5.83
CA VAL A 493 12.89 23.96 4.64
C VAL A 493 11.40 24.27 4.71
N LEU A 494 10.86 24.87 3.64
CA LEU A 494 9.44 24.94 3.35
C LEU A 494 9.15 23.98 2.19
N GLY A 495 8.37 22.92 2.43
CA GLY A 495 7.89 21.99 1.42
C GLY A 495 6.45 22.30 1.05
N ILE A 496 6.12 22.35 -0.24
CA ILE A 496 4.75 22.54 -0.73
C ILE A 496 4.41 21.42 -1.69
N ASP A 497 3.22 20.81 -1.52
CA ASP A 497 2.72 19.78 -2.42
C ASP A 497 1.21 19.87 -2.59
N TYR A 498 0.72 19.48 -3.79
CA TYR A 498 -0.71 19.47 -4.10
C TYR A 498 -1.49 18.42 -3.30
N VAL A 499 -0.86 17.26 -3.03
CA VAL A 499 -1.54 16.09 -2.44
C VAL A 499 -1.58 16.20 -0.91
N LYS A 500 -2.71 16.68 -0.37
CA LYS A 500 -2.94 16.82 1.09
C LYS A 500 -2.65 15.54 1.87
N HIS A 501 -3.06 14.38 1.36
CA HIS A 501 -2.83 13.09 2.01
C HIS A 501 -1.34 12.80 2.20
N GLY A 502 -0.51 13.10 1.20
CA GLY A 502 0.94 12.94 1.27
C GLY A 502 1.61 13.79 2.36
N ILE A 503 0.98 14.91 2.76
CA ILE A 503 1.49 15.79 3.80
C ILE A 503 0.95 15.40 5.19
N TYR A 504 -0.36 15.23 5.30
CA TYR A 504 -1.06 15.18 6.59
C TYR A 504 -1.29 13.79 7.17
N ASN A 505 -1.13 12.71 6.37
CA ASN A 505 -1.36 11.36 6.86
C ASN A 505 -0.46 11.03 8.06
N THR A 506 -1.06 10.56 9.16
CA THR A 506 -0.34 10.29 10.41
C THR A 506 0.49 9.00 10.38
N ASP A 507 0.25 8.11 9.41
CA ASP A 507 1.01 6.86 9.24
C ASP A 507 2.26 7.05 8.36
N SER A 508 2.09 7.69 7.19
CA SER A 508 3.13 7.74 6.17
C SER A 508 3.44 9.14 5.61
N GLY A 509 2.65 10.15 5.97
CA GLY A 509 2.77 11.51 5.46
C GLY A 509 4.08 12.21 5.83
N ALA A 510 4.32 13.35 5.20
CA ALA A 510 5.53 14.14 5.38
C ALA A 510 5.76 14.54 6.85
N TYR A 511 4.71 14.97 7.56
CA TYR A 511 4.83 15.30 8.99
C TYR A 511 5.11 14.08 9.86
N SER A 512 4.45 12.94 9.61
CA SER A 512 4.72 11.70 10.35
C SER A 512 6.17 11.27 10.22
N ARG A 513 6.70 11.33 9.01
CA ARG A 513 8.10 11.03 8.72
C ARG A 513 9.07 12.00 9.34
N LEU A 514 8.73 13.29 9.35
CA LEU A 514 9.54 14.36 9.96
C LEU A 514 9.65 14.17 11.48
N ILE A 515 8.53 13.92 12.15
CA ILE A 515 8.47 13.67 13.60
C ILE A 515 9.32 12.43 13.94
N GLY A 516 9.12 11.32 13.22
CA GLY A 516 9.92 10.11 13.43
C GLY A 516 11.42 10.31 13.22
N LYS A 517 11.82 11.08 12.20
CA LYS A 517 13.23 11.42 11.95
C LYS A 517 13.85 12.30 13.03
N LYS A 518 13.09 13.28 13.52
CA LYS A 518 13.55 14.14 14.61
C LYS A 518 13.70 13.38 15.92
N ASP A 519 12.83 12.42 16.18
CA ASP A 519 12.93 11.54 17.34
C ASP A 519 14.15 10.62 17.25
N ASP A 520 14.39 10.02 16.08
CA ASP A 520 15.61 9.24 15.82
C ASP A 520 16.88 10.05 16.03
N TYR A 521 16.89 11.32 15.60
CA TYR A 521 18.02 12.24 15.79
C TYR A 521 18.25 12.53 17.27
N ASN A 522 17.20 12.86 18.01
CA ASN A 522 17.26 13.17 19.44
C ASN A 522 17.69 11.94 20.28
N ASN A 523 17.14 10.75 19.97
CA ASN A 523 17.45 9.51 20.70
C ASN A 523 18.87 9.00 20.48
N LYS A 524 19.48 9.33 19.34
CA LYS A 524 20.88 8.98 19.03
C LYS A 524 21.90 9.98 19.59
N GLY A 525 21.46 10.90 20.44
CA GLY A 525 22.27 11.83 21.18
C GLY A 525 22.88 12.93 20.31
N GLY A 526 22.06 13.73 19.64
CA GLY A 526 22.38 14.92 18.87
C GLY A 526 23.86 15.37 18.85
N GLY A 527 24.74 14.67 18.12
CA GLY A 527 26.14 15.01 17.99
C GLY A 527 27.11 14.41 19.04
N GLY A 528 26.65 13.55 19.97
CA GLY A 528 27.46 12.95 21.04
C GLY A 528 27.84 11.49 20.81
N HIS A 529 29.10 11.24 20.80
CA HIS A 529 29.89 10.00 20.96
C HIS A 529 29.16 8.67 21.16
N GLY A 530 28.97 7.91 20.07
CA GLY A 530 28.48 6.54 20.12
C GLY A 530 28.81 5.76 18.86
N GLY A 531 29.97 5.18 18.82
CA GLY A 531 30.33 3.87 18.30
C GLY A 531 30.05 3.47 16.86
N ASN A 532 29.91 4.35 15.85
CA ASN A 532 30.04 3.93 14.45
C ASN A 532 30.78 5.00 13.63
N LYS A 533 32.03 4.75 13.29
CA LYS A 533 33.01 5.69 12.71
C LYS A 533 32.66 6.26 11.32
N PHE A 534 31.46 6.07 10.76
CA PHE A 534 31.15 6.42 9.36
C PHE A 534 29.83 7.17 9.11
N LYS A 535 29.08 7.59 10.14
CA LYS A 535 27.92 8.48 9.94
C LYS A 535 28.19 9.81 10.64
N LYS A 536 28.60 10.83 9.88
CA LYS A 536 28.50 12.23 10.30
C LYS A 536 27.04 12.54 10.49
N PHE A 537 26.59 12.69 11.74
CA PHE A 537 25.29 13.32 12.02
C PHE A 537 25.43 14.83 11.76
N PRO A 538 24.38 15.47 11.16
CA PRO A 538 24.38 16.92 11.01
C PRO A 538 24.53 17.59 12.40
N LEU A 539 25.23 18.70 12.45
CA LEU A 539 25.45 19.46 13.67
C LEU A 539 24.12 19.98 14.26
N GLN A 540 23.14 20.21 13.41
CA GLN A 540 21.81 20.69 13.78
C GLN A 540 20.75 20.06 12.86
N PHE A 541 19.65 19.60 13.46
CA PHE A 541 18.48 19.15 12.68
C PHE A 541 17.76 20.37 12.08
N PRO A 542 17.41 20.35 10.78
CA PRO A 542 16.74 21.50 10.16
C PRO A 542 15.34 21.74 10.73
N ASP A 543 14.91 23.00 10.76
CA ASP A 543 13.51 23.33 10.95
C ASP A 543 12.77 23.11 9.62
N ILE A 544 11.78 22.25 9.62
CA ILE A 544 11.02 21.88 8.41
C ILE A 544 9.54 22.13 8.66
N VAL A 545 8.88 22.73 7.68
CA VAL A 545 7.43 22.89 7.65
C VAL A 545 6.90 22.52 6.28
N TYR A 546 5.74 21.87 6.26
CA TYR A 546 5.04 21.49 5.04
C TYR A 546 3.71 22.22 4.95
N ALA A 547 3.31 22.54 3.72
CA ALA A 547 2.01 23.12 3.40
C ALA A 547 1.42 22.42 2.17
N ALA A 548 0.11 22.23 2.14
CA ALA A 548 -0.57 21.79 0.94
C ALA A 548 -0.83 22.98 0.02
N GLY A 549 -0.58 22.83 -1.30
CA GLY A 549 -0.80 23.92 -2.25
C GLY A 549 -0.51 23.54 -3.70
N ASP A 550 -1.26 24.13 -4.61
CA ASP A 550 -1.03 24.06 -6.05
C ASP A 550 0.07 25.04 -6.46
N CYS A 551 1.26 24.53 -6.77
CA CYS A 551 2.40 25.37 -7.16
C CYS A 551 2.21 26.07 -8.54
N SER A 552 1.16 25.76 -9.29
CA SER A 552 0.73 26.51 -10.48
C SER A 552 -0.10 27.78 -10.14
N LYS A 553 -0.34 28.05 -8.86
CA LYS A 553 -1.01 29.24 -8.34
C LYS A 553 -0.05 30.09 -7.51
N PRO A 554 -0.33 31.41 -7.31
CA PRO A 554 0.53 32.27 -6.52
C PRO A 554 0.73 31.77 -5.08
N ILE A 555 2.03 31.61 -4.69
CA ILE A 555 2.38 31.11 -3.36
C ILE A 555 2.44 32.24 -2.34
N MET A 556 3.00 33.39 -2.71
CA MET A 556 3.28 34.49 -1.78
C MET A 556 2.04 35.05 -1.09
N ASN A 557 0.89 35.02 -1.73
CA ASN A 557 -0.39 35.46 -1.18
C ASN A 557 -1.25 34.32 -0.60
N GLY A 558 -0.73 33.07 -0.59
CA GLY A 558 -1.45 31.89 -0.08
C GLY A 558 -2.51 31.31 -1.02
N GLU A 559 -2.70 31.89 -2.23
CA GLU A 559 -3.69 31.42 -3.20
C GLU A 559 -3.47 29.97 -3.61
N CYS A 560 -2.21 29.50 -3.66
CA CYS A 560 -1.86 28.11 -3.95
C CYS A 560 -2.57 27.11 -3.03
N SER A 561 -2.75 27.46 -1.76
CA SER A 561 -3.43 26.62 -0.77
C SER A 561 -4.93 26.86 -0.71
N LEU A 562 -5.38 28.11 -0.86
CA LEU A 562 -6.80 28.43 -0.92
C LEU A 562 -7.49 27.83 -2.14
N SER A 563 -6.79 27.70 -3.26
CA SER A 563 -7.31 27.05 -4.49
C SER A 563 -7.64 25.56 -4.33
N ILE A 564 -7.12 24.95 -3.29
CA ILE A 564 -7.38 23.55 -2.93
C ILE A 564 -8.07 23.42 -1.57
N ASP A 565 -8.76 24.45 -1.11
CA ASP A 565 -9.50 24.51 0.16
C ASP A 565 -8.65 24.16 1.39
N ASP A 566 -7.42 24.71 1.49
CA ASP A 566 -6.52 24.51 2.63
C ASP A 566 -6.09 25.84 3.26
N GLU A 567 -6.96 26.39 4.10
CA GLU A 567 -6.75 27.66 4.79
C GLU A 567 -5.59 27.58 5.79
N GLU A 568 -5.39 26.44 6.46
CA GLU A 568 -4.28 26.27 7.42
C GLU A 568 -2.93 26.36 6.72
N SER A 569 -2.80 25.77 5.55
CA SER A 569 -1.61 25.89 4.70
C SER A 569 -1.39 27.33 4.20
N ALA A 570 -2.43 28.00 3.78
CA ALA A 570 -2.34 29.42 3.39
C ALA A 570 -1.80 30.26 4.54
N ASN A 571 -2.33 30.08 5.74
CA ASN A 571 -1.89 30.80 6.94
C ASN A 571 -0.43 30.51 7.32
N ILE A 572 0.02 29.23 7.24
CA ILE A 572 1.42 28.90 7.56
C ILE A 572 2.38 29.45 6.51
N ILE A 573 2.05 29.43 5.23
CA ILE A 573 2.84 30.06 4.17
C ILE A 573 3.01 31.54 4.46
N GLN A 574 1.93 32.25 4.77
CA GLN A 574 1.97 33.66 5.13
C GLN A 574 2.85 33.91 6.37
N LEU A 575 2.74 33.06 7.39
CA LEU A 575 3.58 33.15 8.59
C LEU A 575 5.07 32.94 8.28
N VAL A 576 5.41 32.05 7.39
CA VAL A 576 6.79 31.77 6.96
C VAL A 576 7.37 32.93 6.14
N LEU A 577 6.58 33.52 5.24
CA LEU A 577 7.04 34.53 4.29
C LEU A 577 7.01 35.96 4.83
N ASN A 578 6.22 36.22 5.86
CA ASN A 578 6.13 37.59 6.42
C ASN A 578 7.18 37.85 7.51
N LYS A 579 7.63 39.10 7.61
CA LYS A 579 8.50 39.52 8.71
C LYS A 579 7.80 39.35 10.05
N ARG A 580 8.52 38.84 11.03
CA ARG A 580 8.00 38.60 12.39
C ARG A 580 7.39 39.87 12.99
N GLY A 581 6.10 39.79 13.34
CA GLY A 581 5.36 40.81 14.06
C GLY A 581 4.31 40.19 14.96
N GLY A 582 4.11 40.69 16.19
CA GLY A 582 3.08 40.24 17.11
C GLY A 582 3.45 39.04 18.01
N ASN A 583 2.46 38.55 18.78
CA ASN A 583 2.64 37.46 19.74
C ASN A 583 2.47 36.11 19.04
N ILE A 584 3.60 35.51 18.62
CA ILE A 584 3.61 34.22 17.89
C ILE A 584 3.67 33.07 18.90
N PRO A 585 2.77 32.07 18.84
CA PRO A 585 2.81 30.87 19.68
C PRO A 585 4.19 30.20 19.63
N ALA A 586 4.62 29.57 20.73
CA ALA A 586 5.98 29.05 20.88
C ALA A 586 6.36 28.03 19.79
N HIS A 587 5.46 27.17 19.41
CA HIS A 587 5.69 26.11 18.41
C HIS A 587 5.82 26.62 16.96
N TYR A 588 5.39 27.87 16.67
CA TYR A 588 5.59 28.50 15.36
C TYR A 588 6.90 29.32 15.28
N LYS A 589 7.55 29.62 16.41
CA LYS A 589 8.74 30.52 16.46
C LYS A 589 9.88 30.02 15.57
N ASN A 590 10.01 28.72 15.40
CA ASN A 590 11.08 28.12 14.59
C ASN A 590 10.88 28.28 13.09
N VAL A 591 9.65 28.52 12.63
CA VAL A 591 9.32 28.61 11.19
C VAL A 591 8.88 30.03 10.77
N ALA A 592 8.37 30.85 11.70
CA ALA A 592 7.84 32.17 11.40
C ALA A 592 8.92 33.11 10.84
N GLY A 593 8.63 33.77 9.72
CA GLY A 593 9.50 34.74 9.06
C GLY A 593 10.80 34.16 8.48
N ARG A 594 10.96 32.84 8.44
CA ARG A 594 12.19 32.21 7.94
C ARG A 594 12.37 32.36 6.42
N GLY A 595 11.27 32.53 5.68
CA GLY A 595 11.26 32.78 4.23
C GLY A 595 11.15 34.27 3.85
N ALA A 596 11.04 35.18 4.81
CA ALA A 596 10.74 36.61 4.59
C ALA A 596 11.77 37.38 3.73
N ASN A 597 13.01 36.89 3.68
CA ASN A 597 14.09 37.49 2.87
C ASN A 597 14.39 36.62 1.62
N GLY A 598 13.49 35.72 1.25
CA GLY A 598 13.69 34.72 0.17
C GLY A 598 14.53 33.51 0.59
N PHE A 599 14.58 32.53 -0.29
CA PHE A 599 15.28 31.27 -0.08
C PHE A 599 16.65 31.26 -0.79
N ASP A 600 17.61 30.53 -0.23
CA ASP A 600 18.91 30.33 -0.86
C ASP A 600 18.83 29.35 -2.03
N VAL A 601 17.95 28.33 -1.90
CA VAL A 601 17.72 27.31 -2.89
C VAL A 601 16.21 27.08 -3.06
N CYS A 602 15.79 26.93 -4.33
CA CYS A 602 14.50 26.37 -4.70
C CYS A 602 14.73 25.05 -5.41
N ALA A 603 13.94 24.02 -5.10
CA ALA A 603 14.05 22.71 -5.74
C ALA A 603 12.69 22.23 -6.28
N CYS A 604 12.72 21.55 -7.43
CA CYS A 604 11.57 20.85 -8.00
C CYS A 604 12.04 19.55 -8.67
N MET A 605 11.82 18.42 -7.99
CA MET A 605 12.38 17.14 -8.38
C MET A 605 11.32 16.25 -9.04
N PHE A 606 11.47 15.98 -10.36
CA PHE A 606 10.55 15.16 -11.18
C PHE A 606 9.09 15.64 -11.18
N ALA A 607 8.88 16.96 -11.21
CA ALA A 607 7.54 17.52 -11.18
C ALA A 607 7.33 18.72 -12.13
N ILE A 608 8.37 19.21 -12.80
CA ILE A 608 8.25 20.35 -13.73
C ILE A 608 7.26 20.06 -14.86
N HIS A 609 7.13 18.82 -15.30
CA HIS A 609 6.23 18.41 -16.38
C HIS A 609 4.75 18.77 -16.09
N TYR A 610 4.32 18.85 -14.84
CA TYR A 610 2.94 19.26 -14.52
C TYR A 610 2.65 20.73 -14.92
N PHE A 611 3.67 21.58 -14.96
CA PHE A 611 3.53 22.99 -15.31
C PHE A 611 3.64 23.24 -16.83
N PHE A 612 4.04 22.23 -17.62
CA PHE A 612 4.07 22.29 -19.07
C PHE A 612 2.71 21.98 -19.74
N GLU A 613 1.65 21.86 -18.97
CA GLU A 613 0.29 21.73 -19.49
C GLU A 613 -0.10 22.96 -20.34
N ASN A 614 0.22 24.16 -19.86
CA ASN A 614 0.01 25.40 -20.61
C ASN A 614 0.97 26.50 -20.16
N GLU A 615 1.02 27.58 -20.95
CA GLU A 615 1.93 28.69 -20.69
C GLU A 615 1.62 29.45 -19.38
N GLU A 616 0.37 29.55 -18.98
CA GLU A 616 -0.03 30.22 -17.74
C GLU A 616 0.55 29.49 -16.51
N LYS A 617 0.43 28.15 -16.46
CA LYS A 617 0.95 27.36 -15.37
C LYS A 617 2.45 27.49 -15.19
N ILE A 618 3.22 27.37 -16.27
CA ILE A 618 4.68 27.51 -16.20
C ILE A 618 5.09 28.92 -15.84
N ASN A 619 4.43 29.95 -16.38
CA ASN A 619 4.69 31.33 -16.03
C ASN A 619 4.44 31.62 -14.55
N THR A 620 3.33 31.15 -14.00
CA THR A 620 3.03 31.29 -12.55
C THR A 620 4.04 30.54 -11.70
N PHE A 621 4.39 29.29 -12.08
CA PHE A 621 5.40 28.51 -11.38
C PHE A 621 6.76 29.23 -11.35
N LEU A 622 7.24 29.72 -12.50
CA LEU A 622 8.54 30.44 -12.57
C LEU A 622 8.51 31.78 -11.85
N ASN A 623 7.37 32.47 -11.87
CA ASN A 623 7.19 33.67 -11.05
C ASN A 623 7.30 33.35 -9.55
N ASN A 624 6.69 32.23 -9.08
CA ASN A 624 6.85 31.76 -7.70
C ASN A 624 8.32 31.49 -7.41
N VAL A 625 9.03 30.74 -8.25
CA VAL A 625 10.45 30.45 -8.09
C VAL A 625 11.27 31.74 -8.00
N SER A 626 11.10 32.65 -8.95
CA SER A 626 11.84 33.90 -9.00
C SER A 626 11.55 34.79 -7.79
N SER A 627 10.28 35.05 -7.50
CA SER A 627 9.89 35.96 -6.41
C SER A 627 10.36 35.49 -5.05
N MET A 628 10.46 34.16 -4.83
CA MET A 628 10.84 33.57 -3.54
C MET A 628 12.34 33.27 -3.42
N LEU A 629 13.12 33.26 -4.49
CA LEU A 629 14.57 33.12 -4.42
C LEU A 629 15.24 34.46 -4.08
N LYS A 630 16.31 34.42 -3.28
CA LYS A 630 17.26 35.54 -3.13
C LYS A 630 17.98 35.80 -4.46
N VAL A 631 18.39 37.04 -4.69
CA VAL A 631 19.36 37.33 -5.76
C VAL A 631 20.63 36.53 -5.53
N GLY A 632 21.11 35.83 -6.54
CA GLY A 632 22.21 34.87 -6.43
C GLY A 632 21.82 33.50 -5.88
N GLY A 633 20.58 33.28 -5.46
CA GLY A 633 20.02 32.00 -5.09
C GLY A 633 19.88 31.05 -6.27
N THR A 634 19.77 29.76 -6.03
CA THR A 634 19.78 28.73 -7.07
C THR A 634 18.44 27.99 -7.16
N PHE A 635 18.01 27.72 -8.39
CA PHE A 635 16.91 26.81 -8.68
C PHE A 635 17.46 25.50 -9.24
N ILE A 636 17.18 24.38 -8.57
CA ILE A 636 17.60 23.04 -8.98
C ILE A 636 16.39 22.18 -9.35
N CYS A 637 16.50 21.45 -10.45
CA CYS A 637 15.38 20.63 -10.89
C CYS A 637 15.82 19.39 -11.68
N THR A 638 14.91 18.41 -11.72
CA THR A 638 15.01 17.21 -12.56
C THR A 638 13.70 16.98 -13.30
N PHE A 639 13.78 16.48 -14.52
CA PHE A 639 12.61 16.18 -15.37
C PHE A 639 12.98 15.25 -16.50
N MET A 640 12.00 14.66 -17.18
CA MET A 640 12.21 13.96 -18.45
C MET A 640 12.47 14.96 -19.56
N ASP A 641 13.60 14.81 -20.26
CA ASP A 641 14.01 15.65 -21.39
C ASP A 641 13.15 15.35 -22.62
N GLY A 642 12.41 16.35 -23.08
CA GLY A 642 11.45 16.19 -24.16
C GLY A 642 12.07 15.70 -25.47
N LYS A 643 13.26 16.16 -25.81
CA LYS A 643 13.96 15.71 -27.06
C LYS A 643 14.31 14.22 -26.95
N SER A 644 14.76 13.77 -25.79
CA SER A 644 15.12 12.37 -25.55
C SER A 644 13.88 11.46 -25.62
N VAL A 645 12.77 11.86 -25.00
CA VAL A 645 11.52 11.09 -24.99
C VAL A 645 10.89 11.03 -26.38
N VAL A 646 10.72 12.19 -27.04
CA VAL A 646 10.12 12.26 -28.38
C VAL A 646 10.98 11.51 -29.42
N GLY A 647 12.31 11.60 -29.31
CA GLY A 647 13.23 10.85 -30.13
C GLY A 647 13.07 9.35 -30.01
N ALA A 648 12.92 8.84 -28.77
CA ALA A 648 12.71 7.42 -28.50
C ALA A 648 11.33 6.93 -29.01
N ILE A 649 10.25 7.69 -28.76
CA ILE A 649 8.92 7.38 -29.27
C ILE A 649 8.91 7.30 -30.78
N ASN A 650 9.50 8.29 -31.48
CA ASN A 650 9.56 8.33 -32.93
C ASN A 650 10.39 7.17 -33.50
N ALA A 651 11.49 6.81 -32.87
CA ALA A 651 12.31 5.66 -33.27
C ALA A 651 11.59 4.32 -33.10
N ASN A 652 10.59 4.26 -32.24
CA ASN A 652 9.81 3.04 -31.93
C ASN A 652 8.43 3.02 -32.62
N GLY A 653 8.26 3.70 -33.76
CA GLY A 653 7.00 3.68 -34.52
C GLY A 653 6.06 4.85 -34.23
N GLY A 654 6.39 5.74 -33.31
CA GLY A 654 5.74 7.02 -33.09
C GLY A 654 4.61 7.10 -32.08
N ASP A 655 4.16 5.98 -31.51
CA ASP A 655 3.03 5.98 -30.56
C ASP A 655 3.45 5.71 -29.11
N MET A 656 4.39 4.79 -28.91
CA MET A 656 4.80 4.35 -27.58
C MET A 656 6.27 3.91 -27.58
N VAL A 657 6.90 4.05 -26.41
CA VAL A 657 8.18 3.40 -26.09
C VAL A 657 8.05 2.74 -24.72
N GLU A 658 8.60 1.54 -24.56
CA GLU A 658 8.54 0.78 -23.32
C GLU A 658 9.83 0.00 -23.05
N GLY A 659 10.06 -0.32 -21.79
CA GLY A 659 11.11 -1.23 -21.35
C GLY A 659 10.53 -2.39 -20.56
N ARG A 660 10.93 -3.61 -20.89
CA ARG A 660 10.44 -4.86 -20.29
C ARG A 660 11.57 -5.72 -19.76
N LYS A 661 11.36 -6.34 -18.62
CA LYS A 661 12.31 -7.33 -18.08
C LYS A 661 11.82 -8.73 -18.34
N LYS A 662 12.57 -9.49 -19.14
CA LYS A 662 12.32 -10.93 -19.29
C LYS A 662 12.68 -11.65 -17.99
N LEU A 663 11.72 -12.32 -17.39
CA LEU A 663 11.91 -13.10 -16.18
C LEU A 663 12.31 -14.54 -16.49
N ASN A 664 11.96 -15.03 -17.68
CA ASN A 664 12.30 -16.36 -18.21
C ASN A 664 13.12 -16.22 -19.50
N LYS A 665 13.98 -17.21 -19.77
CA LYS A 665 14.81 -17.24 -21.00
C LYS A 665 14.05 -17.69 -22.27
N ARG A 666 12.72 -17.85 -22.23
CA ARG A 666 11.93 -18.27 -23.38
C ARG A 666 11.77 -17.14 -24.38
N VAL A 667 11.79 -17.50 -25.67
CA VAL A 667 11.69 -16.56 -26.79
C VAL A 667 10.31 -15.88 -26.83
N GLU A 668 9.26 -16.54 -26.34
CA GLU A 668 7.86 -16.06 -26.36
C GLU A 668 7.47 -15.18 -25.16
N ASP A 669 8.33 -15.06 -24.15
CA ASP A 669 8.04 -14.23 -22.97
C ASP A 669 8.26 -12.74 -23.32
N LYS A 670 7.17 -11.98 -23.46
CA LYS A 670 7.19 -10.52 -23.68
C LYS A 670 7.87 -9.78 -22.49
N GLY A 671 8.04 -10.43 -21.36
CA GLY A 671 8.59 -9.83 -20.14
C GLY A 671 7.59 -8.94 -19.39
N VAL A 672 7.94 -8.62 -18.15
CA VAL A 672 7.16 -7.71 -17.29
C VAL A 672 7.48 -6.27 -17.67
N PRO A 673 6.48 -5.40 -17.90
CA PRO A 673 6.73 -3.99 -18.16
C PRO A 673 7.35 -3.32 -16.92
N LEU A 674 8.49 -2.69 -17.12
CA LEU A 674 9.17 -1.88 -16.10
C LEU A 674 8.74 -0.43 -16.17
N TRP A 675 8.55 0.06 -17.39
CA TRP A 675 8.11 1.40 -17.72
C TRP A 675 7.54 1.45 -19.13
N ALA A 676 6.65 2.42 -19.38
CA ALA A 676 6.15 2.74 -20.71
C ALA A 676 5.82 4.23 -20.79
N ILE A 677 5.98 4.81 -21.97
CA ILE A 677 5.59 6.20 -22.27
C ILE A 677 4.75 6.17 -23.55
N ILE A 678 3.48 6.57 -23.43
CA ILE A 678 2.51 6.58 -24.53
C ILE A 678 2.24 8.02 -24.92
N ARG A 679 2.38 8.34 -26.20
CA ARG A 679 2.03 9.66 -26.75
C ARG A 679 0.51 9.86 -26.79
N ARG A 680 0.04 11.02 -26.32
CA ARG A 680 -1.38 11.41 -26.30
C ARG A 680 -1.64 12.72 -27.05
N TYR A 681 -0.70 13.19 -27.83
CA TYR A 681 -0.82 14.37 -28.69
C TYR A 681 -0.54 13.97 -30.15
N GLU A 682 -1.09 14.73 -31.12
CA GLU A 682 -0.89 14.46 -32.54
C GLU A 682 0.53 14.80 -32.96
N ALA A 683 1.11 13.96 -33.81
CA ALA A 683 2.40 14.26 -34.43
C ALA A 683 2.24 15.44 -35.40
N GLU A 684 3.03 16.47 -35.23
CA GLU A 684 2.89 17.78 -35.92
C GLU A 684 2.78 17.65 -37.44
N SER A 685 1.65 18.09 -37.99
CA SER A 685 1.54 18.62 -39.35
C SER A 685 1.56 20.15 -39.22
N GLY A 686 2.71 20.74 -39.53
CA GLY A 686 3.09 22.15 -39.59
C GLY A 686 2.03 23.25 -39.37
N GLY A 687 1.90 23.78 -38.16
CA GLY A 687 1.13 24.99 -37.84
C GLY A 687 1.73 25.73 -36.65
N SER A 688 1.83 27.04 -36.73
CA SER A 688 2.45 27.90 -35.70
C SER A 688 1.45 28.27 -34.61
N GLY A 689 1.81 28.07 -33.32
CA GLY A 689 1.17 28.75 -32.19
C GLY A 689 1.05 28.01 -30.86
N GLU A 690 0.78 26.70 -30.83
CA GLU A 690 0.64 25.92 -29.59
C GLU A 690 1.77 24.88 -29.41
N LYS A 691 2.90 25.09 -30.05
CA LYS A 691 3.97 24.07 -30.24
C LYS A 691 4.74 23.71 -28.97
N ASP A 692 4.74 24.53 -27.94
CA ASP A 692 5.65 24.43 -26.80
C ASP A 692 5.04 23.70 -25.61
N PHE A 693 3.72 23.69 -25.47
CA PHE A 693 2.96 23.21 -24.31
C PHE A 693 1.92 22.16 -24.70
N ASN A 694 1.25 21.59 -23.71
CA ASN A 694 0.14 20.63 -23.84
C ASN A 694 0.48 19.32 -24.58
N LYS A 695 1.78 18.96 -24.68
CA LYS A 695 2.20 17.68 -25.27
C LYS A 695 2.06 16.58 -24.23
N LYS A 696 0.84 16.06 -24.04
CA LYS A 696 0.51 15.05 -23.05
C LYS A 696 1.09 13.69 -23.40
N VAL A 697 1.68 13.02 -22.39
CA VAL A 697 2.09 11.61 -22.43
C VAL A 697 1.56 10.89 -21.20
N ASP A 698 1.26 9.61 -21.36
CA ASP A 698 0.96 8.76 -20.20
C ASP A 698 2.21 7.96 -19.87
N VAL A 699 2.68 8.07 -18.63
CA VAL A 699 3.91 7.44 -18.15
C VAL A 699 3.56 6.35 -17.14
N TYR A 700 4.00 5.14 -17.41
CA TYR A 700 3.93 4.00 -16.50
C TYR A 700 5.32 3.72 -15.93
N ILE A 701 5.36 3.48 -14.61
CA ILE A 701 6.55 2.95 -13.92
C ILE A 701 6.09 1.80 -13.04
N GLU A 702 6.81 0.68 -13.05
CA GLU A 702 6.51 -0.52 -12.27
C GLU A 702 6.23 -0.22 -10.78
N ALA A 703 6.92 0.77 -10.22
CA ALA A 703 6.73 1.18 -8.83
C ALA A 703 5.36 1.84 -8.53
N THR A 704 4.72 2.46 -9.53
CA THR A 704 3.40 3.10 -9.39
C THR A 704 2.25 2.18 -9.82
N LYS A 705 2.53 1.21 -10.68
CA LYS A 705 1.58 0.25 -11.28
C LYS A 705 0.38 0.90 -11.97
N LYS A 706 0.53 2.13 -12.44
CA LYS A 706 -0.49 2.86 -13.20
C LYS A 706 0.14 3.87 -14.14
N PHE A 707 -0.60 4.23 -15.17
CA PHE A 707 -0.26 5.35 -16.04
C PHE A 707 -0.58 6.68 -15.35
N ILE A 708 0.39 7.58 -15.35
CA ILE A 708 0.25 8.93 -14.83
C ILE A 708 0.38 9.89 -16.00
N PRO A 709 -0.58 10.80 -16.21
CA PRO A 709 -0.48 11.81 -17.24
C PRO A 709 0.59 12.85 -16.91
N GLU A 710 1.51 13.06 -17.81
CA GLU A 710 2.59 14.06 -17.74
C GLU A 710 2.63 14.87 -19.02
N PHE A 711 3.33 15.99 -19.01
CA PHE A 711 3.53 16.82 -20.19
C PHE A 711 5.01 16.86 -20.58
N ILE A 712 5.30 16.84 -21.87
CA ILE A 712 6.66 16.91 -22.38
C ILE A 712 7.29 18.26 -22.01
N VAL A 713 8.47 18.21 -21.40
CA VAL A 713 9.28 19.39 -21.06
C VAL A 713 10.28 19.62 -22.19
N ASP A 714 10.05 20.66 -22.99
CA ASP A 714 11.06 21.13 -23.93
C ASP A 714 12.11 21.96 -23.18
N PHE A 715 13.36 21.52 -23.23
CA PHE A 715 14.44 22.14 -22.47
C PHE A 715 14.79 23.56 -22.98
N ASP A 716 14.71 23.81 -24.27
CA ASP A 716 15.00 25.15 -24.82
C ASP A 716 13.88 26.13 -24.42
N VAL A 717 12.62 25.66 -24.40
CA VAL A 717 11.48 26.46 -23.90
C VAL A 717 11.65 26.77 -22.40
N LEU A 718 12.07 25.76 -21.60
CA LEU A 718 12.31 25.98 -20.17
C LEU A 718 13.39 27.04 -19.94
N ILE A 719 14.52 27.00 -20.66
CA ILE A 719 15.58 28.00 -20.53
C ILE A 719 15.06 29.38 -20.91
N ARG A 720 14.35 29.50 -22.02
CA ARG A 720 13.78 30.80 -22.50
C ARG A 720 12.83 31.37 -21.45
N LYS A 721 11.92 30.54 -20.92
CA LYS A 721 10.96 30.94 -19.88
C LYS A 721 11.64 31.29 -18.57
N CYS A 722 12.63 30.56 -18.10
CA CYS A 722 13.41 30.90 -16.91
C CYS A 722 14.06 32.30 -17.05
N LYS A 723 14.60 32.61 -18.22
CA LYS A 723 15.24 33.91 -18.50
C LYS A 723 14.25 35.08 -18.44
N GLU A 724 12.98 34.88 -18.83
CA GLU A 724 11.91 35.89 -18.68
C GLU A 724 11.69 36.30 -17.22
N TYR A 725 12.01 35.40 -16.27
CA TYR A 725 11.89 35.61 -14.82
C TYR A 725 13.23 35.86 -14.12
N ASN A 726 14.28 36.31 -14.83
CA ASN A 726 15.61 36.56 -14.30
C ASN A 726 16.27 35.33 -13.66
N ILE A 727 16.04 34.16 -14.23
CA ILE A 727 16.61 32.89 -13.80
C ILE A 727 17.46 32.34 -14.96
N GLU A 728 18.79 32.31 -14.80
CA GLU A 728 19.71 31.91 -15.84
C GLU A 728 20.28 30.50 -15.60
N LEU A 729 20.44 29.73 -16.69
CA LEU A 729 21.03 28.40 -16.65
C LEU A 729 22.52 28.48 -16.30
N VAL A 730 22.95 27.74 -15.28
CA VAL A 730 24.35 27.63 -14.86
C VAL A 730 24.97 26.30 -15.34
N GLU A 731 24.25 25.21 -15.13
CA GLU A 731 24.76 23.84 -15.42
C GLU A 731 23.59 22.91 -15.72
N SER A 732 23.77 22.00 -16.65
CA SER A 732 22.79 20.95 -16.95
C SER A 732 23.44 19.75 -17.59
N GLU A 733 22.96 18.55 -17.29
CA GLU A 733 23.35 17.32 -17.96
C GLU A 733 22.17 16.35 -18.08
N LEU A 734 22.20 15.52 -19.10
CA LEU A 734 21.40 14.30 -19.13
C LEU A 734 21.92 13.32 -18.09
N PHE A 735 21.05 12.50 -17.53
CA PHE A 735 21.43 11.46 -16.56
C PHE A 735 22.42 10.45 -17.16
N SER A 736 22.35 10.21 -18.50
CA SER A 736 23.32 9.40 -19.24
C SER A 736 24.75 9.97 -19.16
N GLN A 737 24.90 11.29 -19.26
CA GLN A 737 26.19 11.95 -19.17
C GLN A 737 26.75 11.83 -17.73
N SER A 738 25.93 12.08 -16.72
CA SER A 738 26.31 11.92 -15.32
C SER A 738 26.67 10.47 -14.99
N PHE A 739 25.87 9.50 -15.47
CA PHE A 739 26.15 8.08 -15.31
C PHE A 739 27.53 7.70 -15.88
N ASN A 740 27.80 8.10 -17.13
CA ASN A 740 29.08 7.81 -17.79
C ASN A 740 30.26 8.47 -17.10
N LYS A 741 30.13 9.71 -16.62
CA LYS A 741 31.17 10.39 -15.84
C LYS A 741 31.48 9.65 -14.54
N ILE A 742 30.44 9.22 -13.81
CA ILE A 742 30.63 8.48 -12.55
C ILE A 742 31.25 7.10 -12.84
N LYS A 743 30.76 6.39 -13.87
CA LYS A 743 31.31 5.10 -14.30
C LYS A 743 32.77 5.20 -14.65
N ALA A 744 33.15 6.19 -15.47
CA ALA A 744 34.53 6.45 -15.90
C ALA A 744 35.47 6.70 -14.71
N ARG A 745 35.02 7.36 -13.63
CA ARG A 745 35.83 7.57 -12.44
C ARG A 745 36.29 6.27 -11.79
N TYR A 746 35.52 5.18 -11.88
CA TYR A 746 35.83 3.89 -11.27
C TYR A 746 36.64 2.96 -12.20
N THR A 747 37.02 3.41 -13.40
CA THR A 747 38.02 2.73 -14.23
C THR A 747 39.45 2.97 -13.73
N ASP A 748 39.68 4.04 -12.95
CA ASP A 748 40.96 4.28 -12.27
C ASP A 748 41.13 3.26 -11.10
N PRO A 749 42.15 2.43 -11.13
CA PRO A 749 42.40 1.41 -10.11
C PRO A 749 42.69 1.99 -8.70
N ASN A 750 43.07 3.27 -8.63
CA ASN A 750 43.33 3.97 -7.37
C ASN A 750 42.06 4.46 -6.68
N VAL A 751 40.93 4.48 -7.38
CA VAL A 751 39.65 4.90 -6.82
C VAL A 751 38.99 3.76 -6.06
N LYS A 752 38.85 3.92 -4.74
CA LYS A 752 38.20 2.92 -3.88
C LYS A 752 36.74 2.72 -4.24
N LYS A 753 36.39 1.46 -4.53
CA LYS A 753 34.99 1.08 -4.77
C LYS A 753 34.16 1.29 -3.50
N ASN A 754 33.02 1.96 -3.65
CA ASN A 754 32.12 2.32 -2.57
C ASN A 754 30.67 2.03 -2.97
N ASN A 755 29.70 2.44 -2.17
CA ASN A 755 28.26 2.27 -2.47
C ASN A 755 27.84 2.85 -3.83
N ILE A 756 28.41 3.97 -4.26
CA ILE A 756 28.12 4.57 -5.58
C ILE A 756 28.59 3.65 -6.70
N TYR A 757 29.76 3.02 -6.56
CA TYR A 757 30.24 2.02 -7.52
C TYR A 757 29.23 0.86 -7.67
N ASN A 758 28.69 0.35 -6.55
CA ASN A 758 27.71 -0.75 -6.59
C ASN A 758 26.45 -0.31 -7.32
N ILE A 759 25.92 0.87 -7.02
CA ILE A 759 24.71 1.43 -7.67
C ILE A 759 24.93 1.53 -9.19
N ILE A 760 26.05 2.07 -9.63
CA ILE A 760 26.38 2.21 -11.06
C ILE A 760 26.54 0.83 -11.71
N SER A 761 27.28 -0.09 -11.06
CA SER A 761 27.50 -1.44 -11.55
C SER A 761 26.23 -2.26 -11.68
N ASP A 762 25.30 -2.09 -10.74
CA ASP A 762 24.04 -2.84 -10.76
C ASP A 762 23.07 -2.27 -11.78
N LEU A 763 22.94 -0.94 -11.89
CA LEU A 763 22.13 -0.32 -12.94
C LEU A 763 22.69 -0.57 -14.34
N ASP A 764 24.02 -0.66 -14.49
CA ASP A 764 24.66 -0.92 -15.79
C ASP A 764 24.28 -2.29 -16.38
N LYS A 765 23.90 -3.25 -15.56
CA LYS A 765 23.41 -4.58 -15.96
C LYS A 765 21.92 -4.59 -16.37
N GLU A 766 21.19 -3.51 -16.13
CA GLU A 766 19.75 -3.41 -16.31
C GLU A 766 19.44 -2.39 -17.43
N GLU A 767 19.60 -2.82 -18.68
CA GLU A 767 19.54 -1.95 -19.86
C GLU A 767 18.23 -1.15 -19.92
N GLU A 768 17.09 -1.79 -19.68
CA GLU A 768 15.78 -1.17 -19.75
C GLU A 768 15.59 -0.06 -18.70
N LEU A 769 16.02 -0.31 -17.46
CA LEU A 769 15.95 0.70 -16.39
C LEU A 769 16.94 1.83 -16.62
N LYS A 770 18.10 1.51 -17.18
CA LYS A 770 19.11 2.48 -17.58
C LYS A 770 18.56 3.39 -18.69
N GLN A 771 17.89 2.83 -19.68
CA GLN A 771 17.25 3.59 -20.77
C GLN A 771 16.22 4.59 -20.22
N PHE A 772 15.30 4.15 -19.36
CA PHE A 772 14.32 5.06 -18.76
C PHE A 772 14.99 6.16 -17.93
N SER A 773 16.01 5.79 -17.14
CA SER A 773 16.79 6.76 -16.38
C SER A 773 17.40 7.83 -17.29
N PHE A 774 17.89 7.45 -18.48
CA PHE A 774 18.58 8.31 -19.43
C PHE A 774 17.68 9.28 -20.20
N PHE A 775 16.37 9.13 -20.12
CA PHE A 775 15.43 10.16 -20.56
C PHE A 775 15.46 11.41 -19.68
N ASN A 776 16.03 11.34 -18.49
CA ASN A 776 16.00 12.44 -17.54
C ASN A 776 17.19 13.38 -17.68
N ARG A 777 16.94 14.63 -17.29
CA ARG A 777 17.88 15.74 -17.22
C ARG A 777 17.82 16.38 -15.85
N TRP A 778 18.95 16.89 -15.38
CA TRP A 778 19.02 17.79 -14.24
C TRP A 778 19.53 19.15 -14.66
N CYS A 779 19.11 20.19 -13.94
CA CYS A 779 19.52 21.57 -14.18
C CYS A 779 19.79 22.30 -12.88
N ILE A 780 20.75 23.21 -12.94
CA ILE A 780 21.01 24.24 -11.94
C ILE A 780 20.89 25.60 -12.63
N PHE A 781 19.96 26.39 -12.16
CA PHE A 781 19.76 27.78 -12.56
C PHE A 781 20.14 28.71 -11.41
N LYS A 782 20.38 29.98 -11.70
CA LYS A 782 20.69 31.03 -10.74
C LYS A 782 19.83 32.24 -10.99
N LYS A 783 19.27 32.82 -9.94
CA LYS A 783 18.59 34.13 -10.02
C LYS A 783 19.62 35.24 -10.13
N VAL A 784 19.50 36.07 -11.16
CA VAL A 784 20.36 37.21 -11.45
C VAL A 784 19.74 38.52 -11.02
#